data_4a9845641c98abc8e7c23cebcb9f04b3
#
_entry.id   4a9845641c98abc8e7c23cebcb9f04b3
#
_cell.length_a   1.000
_cell.length_b   1.000
_cell.length_c   1.000
_cell.angle_alpha   90.00
_cell.angle_beta   90.00
_cell.angle_gamma   90.00
#
_symmetry.space_group_name_H-M   'P 1'
#
loop_
_entity.id
_entity.type
_entity.pdbx_description
1 polymer ?
#
loop_
_entity_poly.entity_id
_entity_poly.type
_entity_poly.pdbx_seq_one_letter_code
_entity_poly.pdbx_strand_id
1 'polypeptide(L)'
;MRTSGRPLLLQLAWHILAILIFVCLPLLQWKAPWWELPRQELYALGVLLAGYATAALAVLIFARAGTPRAFSRALALALSIFGLCLLVLAFTQFDTPRYILLPMFLAVAFLAPFVVAPRLGQIAGIAVLAVGLLAVAALGSRAAFAHLHETAKVVTSYVQTAFYELRVRSHEAVVARPATRGGGLDRLADRFLLGTGDGHLYTIRVAADDIAAHELQIRVPANREEFAKAFHGSAIAPRLANGYREDAPGVQTWRFRVADVIAQMDGDSVRIFASHHFWKQKEQCFVLRVSQIETRLSELERLAGPGAWQTIFESRPCLPLAGEGAMRGKNPFRGEEVGGRLALLDANTLLLSQGDHGFSGIEGGPAYAQSPQATYGKTLRIDLRTHATSLNTVGHRNPQGLYAAPDGRIWETEHSAQGGDELNLLEPGANYGWPLVTYGTDYGSLIWPLSEQQGHHAGFRQPVYSWLPGIGISNLVQIQRERFPVWRGDLLIGTLGARSLFRIVLDGNRAVVIEPIPLQKRVRDVQELDDGRLLLWTDDAALLTIEPAGSRAEMEFANACSSCHRINDGLSHRMGPDLYRLLDRGVAGAENYGAYTPALQQLGGGWNKQRLDEFLRDPQAVAPGTSMEFPGIADDRQRAELVAYVMTTSKVGGQ
;
A
#
# COMPACT_ATOMS: atom_id res chain seq x y z
N MET A 1 17.93 7.09 69.22
CA MET A 1 17.10 6.40 68.18
C MET A 1 16.13 7.38 67.47
N ARG A 2 16.62 8.20 66.62
CA ARG A 2 15.78 9.10 65.73
C ARG A 2 16.59 9.48 64.50
N THR A 3 16.73 8.59 63.50
CA THR A 3 17.32 8.96 62.19
C THR A 3 16.83 8.08 61.04
N SER A 4 15.57 7.63 61.00
CA SER A 4 15.11 6.69 59.97
C SER A 4 14.10 7.25 58.96
N GLY A 5 13.71 8.51 59.03
CA GLY A 5 12.68 9.05 58.13
C GLY A 5 13.20 9.82 56.89
N ARG A 6 14.43 10.32 56.92
CA ARG A 6 14.98 11.13 55.82
C ARG A 6 15.22 10.39 54.49
N PRO A 7 15.77 9.15 54.49
CA PRO A 7 16.02 8.45 53.24
C PRO A 7 14.75 8.04 52.50
N LEU A 8 13.65 7.75 53.21
CA LEU A 8 12.38 7.35 52.60
C LEU A 8 11.70 8.49 51.87
N LEU A 9 11.72 9.68 52.45
CA LEU A 9 11.17 10.90 51.83
C LEU A 9 11.95 11.35 50.58
N LEU A 10 13.29 11.20 50.60
CA LEU A 10 14.11 11.51 49.42
C LEU A 10 13.87 10.51 48.29
N GLN A 11 13.68 9.22 48.62
CA GLN A 11 13.34 8.20 47.63
C GLN A 11 11.96 8.42 47.05
N LEU A 12 10.96 8.77 47.85
CA LEU A 12 9.63 9.11 47.38
C LEU A 12 9.65 10.35 46.45
N ALA A 13 10.42 11.37 46.82
CA ALA A 13 10.61 12.56 46.00
C ALA A 13 11.27 12.27 44.64
N TRP A 14 12.27 11.35 44.61
CA TRP A 14 12.90 10.87 43.39
C TRP A 14 11.91 10.11 42.48
N HIS A 15 11.07 9.26 43.04
CA HIS A 15 10.07 8.53 42.25
C HIS A 15 9.00 9.46 41.72
N ILE A 16 8.54 10.42 42.48
CA ILE A 16 7.58 11.46 42.03
C ILE A 16 8.21 12.29 40.93
N LEU A 17 9.48 12.69 41.06
CA LEU A 17 10.20 13.45 40.05
C LEU A 17 10.39 12.65 38.74
N ALA A 18 10.76 11.36 38.87
CA ALA A 18 10.88 10.47 37.70
C ALA A 18 9.55 10.27 36.99
N ILE A 19 8.43 10.17 37.72
CA ILE A 19 7.08 10.11 37.14
C ILE A 19 6.74 11.41 36.41
N LEU A 20 6.95 12.55 37.06
CA LEU A 20 6.68 13.84 36.47
C LEU A 20 7.50 14.04 35.20
N ILE A 21 8.76 13.69 35.20
CA ILE A 21 9.61 13.74 34.00
C ILE A 21 9.10 12.77 32.93
N PHE A 22 8.77 11.53 33.28
CA PHE A 22 8.39 10.49 32.33
C PHE A 22 6.98 10.69 31.74
N VAL A 23 6.05 11.23 32.52
CA VAL A 23 4.67 11.51 32.09
C VAL A 23 4.56 12.90 31.47
N CYS A 24 5.28 13.89 32.01
CA CYS A 24 5.19 15.26 31.54
C CYS A 24 6.05 15.55 30.31
N LEU A 25 7.18 14.87 30.09
CA LEU A 25 8.01 15.11 28.92
C LEU A 25 7.32 14.75 27.58
N PRO A 26 6.66 13.60 27.44
CA PRO A 26 5.85 13.31 26.26
C PRO A 26 4.65 14.27 26.13
N LEU A 27 4.00 14.64 27.24
CA LEU A 27 2.88 15.57 27.24
C LEU A 27 3.32 17.02 26.94
N LEU A 28 4.54 17.42 27.31
CA LEU A 28 5.11 18.72 26.98
C LEU A 28 5.50 18.85 25.50
N GLN A 29 5.79 17.73 24.84
CA GLN A 29 6.02 17.68 23.38
C GLN A 29 4.70 17.59 22.60
N TRP A 30 3.60 17.22 23.25
CA TRP A 30 2.28 17.14 22.65
C TRP A 30 1.60 18.50 22.68
N LYS A 31 1.42 19.10 21.51
CA LYS A 31 0.85 20.45 21.35
C LYS A 31 -0.67 20.47 21.21
N ALA A 32 -1.33 19.32 21.21
CA ALA A 32 -2.78 19.18 21.07
C ALA A 32 -3.46 18.78 22.39
N PRO A 33 -4.78 19.01 22.57
CA PRO A 33 -5.53 18.55 23.73
C PRO A 33 -5.43 17.04 23.93
N TRP A 34 -5.39 16.57 25.20
CA TRP A 34 -5.20 15.15 25.54
C TRP A 34 -6.27 14.20 24.94
N TRP A 35 -7.46 14.70 24.60
CA TRP A 35 -8.54 13.94 23.95
C TRP A 35 -8.33 13.73 22.44
N GLU A 36 -7.33 14.37 21.86
CA GLU A 36 -6.91 14.17 20.46
C GLU A 36 -5.73 13.20 20.35
N LEU A 37 -5.28 12.61 21.48
CA LEU A 37 -4.24 11.59 21.48
C LEU A 37 -4.68 10.38 20.65
N PRO A 38 -3.85 9.90 19.72
CA PRO A 38 -4.13 8.67 18.99
C PRO A 38 -4.37 7.52 19.97
N ARG A 39 -5.31 6.63 19.65
CA ARG A 39 -5.66 5.47 20.50
C ARG A 39 -4.44 4.63 20.90
N GLN A 40 -3.43 4.56 20.05
CA GLN A 40 -2.18 3.86 20.32
C GLN A 40 -1.35 4.50 21.45
N GLU A 41 -1.32 5.81 21.52
CA GLU A 41 -0.62 6.55 22.58
C GLU A 41 -1.39 6.50 23.90
N LEU A 42 -2.72 6.54 23.87
CA LEU A 42 -3.56 6.30 25.05
C LEU A 42 -3.39 4.89 25.60
N TYR A 43 -3.26 3.89 24.73
CA TYR A 43 -2.97 2.50 25.12
C TYR A 43 -1.59 2.40 25.78
N ALA A 44 -0.57 3.02 25.19
CA ALA A 44 0.78 3.04 25.73
C ALA A 44 0.86 3.74 27.11
N LEU A 45 0.16 4.87 27.24
CA LEU A 45 0.04 5.58 28.51
C LEU A 45 -0.67 4.71 29.56
N GLY A 46 -1.73 4.00 29.19
CA GLY A 46 -2.45 3.07 30.04
C GLY A 46 -1.57 1.92 30.54
N VAL A 47 -0.76 1.32 29.67
CA VAL A 47 0.17 0.23 30.02
C VAL A 47 1.28 0.74 30.94
N LEU A 48 1.82 1.94 30.71
CA LEU A 48 2.81 2.58 31.58
C LEU A 48 2.25 2.88 32.98
N LEU A 49 1.04 3.43 33.05
CA LEU A 49 0.37 3.72 34.33
C LEU A 49 0.03 2.43 35.09
N ALA A 50 -0.42 1.39 34.42
CA ALA A 50 -0.72 0.08 35.03
C ALA A 50 0.57 -0.59 35.54
N GLY A 51 1.64 -0.57 34.75
CA GLY A 51 2.96 -1.09 35.14
C GLY A 51 3.52 -0.35 36.37
N TYR A 52 3.38 0.97 36.38
CA TYR A 52 3.79 1.80 37.51
C TYR A 52 2.95 1.55 38.75
N ALA A 53 1.61 1.48 38.65
CA ALA A 53 0.72 1.20 39.77
C ALA A 53 1.03 -0.18 40.40
N THR A 54 1.29 -1.18 39.57
CA THR A 54 1.69 -2.53 39.99
C THR A 54 3.03 -2.51 40.74
N ALA A 55 4.01 -1.78 40.22
CA ALA A 55 5.32 -1.60 40.84
C ALA A 55 5.23 -0.86 42.20
N ALA A 56 4.45 0.21 42.26
CA ALA A 56 4.20 0.98 43.46
C ALA A 56 3.46 0.16 44.54
N LEU A 57 2.48 -0.64 44.14
CA LEU A 57 1.73 -1.54 45.04
C LEU A 57 2.65 -2.64 45.60
N ALA A 58 3.53 -3.23 44.80
CA ALA A 58 4.52 -4.19 45.21
C ALA A 58 5.47 -3.58 46.28
N VAL A 59 5.97 -2.36 46.04
CA VAL A 59 6.81 -1.64 47.01
C VAL A 59 6.06 -1.36 48.31
N LEU A 60 4.80 -0.97 48.27
CA LEU A 60 3.97 -0.69 49.47
C LEU A 60 3.68 -1.97 50.27
N ILE A 61 3.36 -3.08 49.63
CA ILE A 61 3.10 -4.37 50.28
C ILE A 61 4.36 -4.87 51.02
N PHE A 62 5.51 -4.77 50.38
CA PHE A 62 6.77 -5.26 50.96
C PHE A 62 7.42 -4.28 51.98
N ALA A 63 7.14 -2.97 51.88
CA ALA A 63 7.51 -1.99 52.88
C ALA A 63 6.87 -2.29 54.28
N ARG A 64 5.65 -2.89 54.25
CA ARG A 64 4.98 -3.35 55.48
C ARG A 64 5.62 -4.60 56.10
N ALA A 65 6.42 -5.36 55.36
CA ALA A 65 7.08 -6.59 55.87
C ALA A 65 8.31 -6.35 56.75
N GLY A 66 8.70 -5.12 57.00
CA GLY A 66 9.57 -4.70 58.09
C GLY A 66 11.04 -5.08 57.98
N THR A 67 11.53 -5.75 56.95
CA THR A 67 12.94 -6.11 56.80
C THR A 67 13.60 -5.43 55.58
N PRO A 68 14.82 -4.87 55.73
CA PRO A 68 15.53 -4.20 54.63
C PRO A 68 15.78 -5.12 53.41
N ARG A 69 15.89 -6.44 53.65
CA ARG A 69 16.08 -7.43 52.57
C ARG A 69 14.82 -7.71 51.78
N ALA A 70 13.64 -7.66 52.39
CA ALA A 70 12.36 -7.82 51.69
C ALA A 70 12.06 -6.62 50.81
N PHE A 71 12.36 -5.41 51.32
CA PHE A 71 12.19 -4.15 50.54
C PHE A 71 13.08 -4.11 49.30
N SER A 72 14.37 -4.49 49.40
CA SER A 72 15.28 -4.48 48.26
C SER A 72 14.88 -5.51 47.18
N ARG A 73 14.36 -6.68 47.58
CA ARG A 73 13.84 -7.70 46.63
C ARG A 73 12.59 -7.23 45.92
N ALA A 74 11.68 -6.58 46.63
CA ALA A 74 10.45 -6.03 46.06
C ALA A 74 10.73 -4.90 45.07
N LEU A 75 11.67 -4.01 45.40
CA LEU A 75 12.08 -2.92 44.52
C LEU A 75 12.77 -3.46 43.25
N ALA A 76 13.62 -4.47 43.37
CA ALA A 76 14.25 -5.12 42.21
C ALA A 76 13.21 -5.80 41.31
N LEU A 77 12.21 -6.48 41.87
CA LEU A 77 11.11 -7.09 41.11
C LEU A 77 10.24 -6.04 40.41
N ALA A 78 9.89 -4.96 41.12
CA ALA A 78 9.09 -3.86 40.58
C ALA A 78 9.80 -3.17 39.42
N LEU A 79 11.12 -2.90 39.54
CA LEU A 79 11.94 -2.32 38.48
C LEU A 79 12.10 -3.27 37.29
N SER A 80 12.16 -4.58 37.52
CA SER A 80 12.24 -5.60 36.48
C SER A 80 10.92 -5.67 35.68
N ILE A 81 9.77 -5.66 36.38
CA ILE A 81 8.44 -5.66 35.73
C ILE A 81 8.24 -4.37 34.94
N PHE A 82 8.59 -3.22 35.50
CA PHE A 82 8.48 -1.94 34.80
C PHE A 82 9.41 -1.87 33.60
N GLY A 83 10.64 -2.39 33.70
CA GLY A 83 11.58 -2.52 32.61
C GLY A 83 11.07 -3.42 31.48
N LEU A 84 10.44 -4.53 31.83
CA LEU A 84 9.83 -5.43 30.86
C LEU A 84 8.66 -4.76 30.13
N CYS A 85 7.80 -4.02 30.83
CA CYS A 85 6.72 -3.25 30.22
C CYS A 85 7.23 -2.18 29.24
N LEU A 86 8.30 -1.47 29.61
CA LEU A 86 8.95 -0.50 28.73
C LEU A 86 9.61 -1.16 27.51
N LEU A 87 10.20 -2.34 27.71
CA LEU A 87 10.79 -3.11 26.62
C LEU A 87 9.72 -3.57 25.62
N VAL A 88 8.59 -4.07 26.10
CA VAL A 88 7.43 -4.45 25.26
C VAL A 88 6.89 -3.26 24.50
N LEU A 89 6.77 -2.10 25.15
CA LEU A 89 6.33 -0.86 24.48
C LEU A 89 7.34 -0.36 23.44
N ALA A 90 8.64 -0.46 23.70
CA ALA A 90 9.69 -0.10 22.74
C ALA A 90 9.69 -1.01 21.50
N PHE A 91 9.23 -2.26 21.63
CA PHE A 91 9.16 -3.23 20.53
C PHE A 91 7.84 -3.17 19.76
N THR A 92 6.77 -2.62 20.33
CA THR A 92 5.43 -2.71 19.74
C THR A 92 4.96 -1.49 18.98
N GLN A 93 5.75 -0.62 18.42
CA GLN A 93 5.27 0.37 17.41
C GLN A 93 5.43 1.89 17.66
N PHE A 94 6.52 2.41 18.15
CA PHE A 94 6.67 3.87 18.14
C PHE A 94 7.74 4.38 17.17
N ASP A 95 7.34 5.30 16.26
CA ASP A 95 8.25 6.09 15.41
C ASP A 95 8.90 7.29 16.13
N THR A 96 8.72 7.41 17.44
CA THR A 96 9.23 8.52 18.24
C THR A 96 10.62 8.22 18.88
N PRO A 97 11.37 9.22 19.31
CA PRO A 97 12.82 9.16 19.49
C PRO A 97 13.26 8.15 20.56
N ARG A 98 13.34 6.91 20.15
CA ARG A 98 13.84 5.74 20.90
C ARG A 98 15.25 5.96 21.45
N TYR A 99 15.99 6.88 20.83
CA TYR A 99 17.38 7.19 21.13
C TYR A 99 17.57 8.00 22.44
N ILE A 100 16.52 8.66 22.93
CA ILE A 100 16.60 9.47 24.17
C ILE A 100 16.06 8.70 25.38
N LEU A 101 14.98 7.95 25.20
CA LEU A 101 14.32 7.24 26.31
C LEU A 101 15.10 6.00 26.76
N LEU A 102 15.73 5.27 25.85
CA LEU A 102 16.48 4.07 26.18
C LEU A 102 17.75 4.38 27.01
N PRO A 103 18.61 5.37 26.67
CA PRO A 103 19.75 5.75 27.50
C PRO A 103 19.34 6.28 28.88
N MET A 104 18.28 7.07 28.99
CA MET A 104 17.76 7.55 30.26
C MET A 104 17.24 6.41 31.15
N PHE A 105 16.52 5.45 30.57
CA PHE A 105 16.06 4.27 31.29
C PHE A 105 17.21 3.42 31.77
N LEU A 106 18.21 3.16 30.94
CA LEU A 106 19.40 2.40 31.29
C LEU A 106 20.20 3.11 32.41
N ALA A 107 20.28 4.43 32.36
CA ALA A 107 20.96 5.21 33.41
C ALA A 107 20.21 5.13 34.74
N VAL A 108 18.89 5.24 34.78
CA VAL A 108 18.06 5.13 36.00
C VAL A 108 18.07 3.70 36.53
N ALA A 109 17.95 2.69 35.70
CA ALA A 109 17.99 1.29 36.08
C ALA A 109 19.37 0.87 36.58
N PHE A 110 20.45 1.46 36.05
CA PHE A 110 21.82 1.21 36.44
C PHE A 110 22.15 1.86 37.81
N LEU A 111 21.68 3.08 38.06
CA LEU A 111 22.00 3.84 39.28
C LEU A 111 21.15 3.44 40.49
N ALA A 112 19.91 3.02 40.28
CA ALA A 112 18.99 2.67 41.39
C ALA A 112 19.50 1.54 42.33
N PRO A 113 20.10 0.45 41.86
CA PRO A 113 20.63 -0.62 42.70
C PRO A 113 21.82 -0.21 43.58
N PHE A 114 22.67 0.73 43.10
CA PHE A 114 23.83 1.22 43.84
C PHE A 114 23.44 2.09 45.05
N VAL A 115 22.29 2.77 44.95
CA VAL A 115 21.78 3.62 46.03
C VAL A 115 21.10 2.79 47.12
N VAL A 116 20.55 1.62 46.81
CA VAL A 116 19.71 0.84 47.73
C VAL A 116 20.45 -0.25 48.51
N ALA A 117 21.45 -0.91 47.91
CA ALA A 117 22.25 -1.93 48.61
C ALA A 117 23.57 -2.25 47.85
N PRO A 118 24.74 -1.89 48.39
CA PRO A 118 26.02 -1.99 47.66
C PRO A 118 26.45 -3.41 47.23
N ARG A 119 26.07 -4.47 47.93
CA ARG A 119 26.39 -5.86 47.52
C ARG A 119 25.39 -6.49 46.57
N LEU A 120 24.11 -6.15 46.69
CA LEU A 120 23.07 -6.55 45.70
C LEU A 120 23.12 -5.67 44.45
N GLY A 121 23.57 -4.42 44.59
CA GLY A 121 23.76 -3.48 43.51
C GLY A 121 24.77 -3.97 42.48
N GLN A 122 25.83 -4.66 42.88
CA GLN A 122 26.81 -5.23 41.98
C GLN A 122 26.21 -6.33 41.07
N ILE A 123 25.41 -7.25 41.64
CA ILE A 123 24.77 -8.34 40.87
C ILE A 123 23.66 -7.79 39.97
N ALA A 124 22.84 -6.87 40.50
CA ALA A 124 21.80 -6.20 39.69
C ALA A 124 22.42 -5.29 38.61
N GLY A 125 23.54 -4.62 38.89
CA GLY A 125 24.29 -3.82 37.94
C GLY A 125 24.85 -4.66 36.78
N ILE A 126 25.40 -5.85 37.09
CA ILE A 126 25.87 -6.79 36.05
C ILE A 126 24.71 -7.32 35.23
N ALA A 127 23.56 -7.64 35.82
CA ALA A 127 22.38 -8.09 35.09
C ALA A 127 21.81 -6.99 34.18
N VAL A 128 21.75 -5.75 34.66
CA VAL A 128 21.31 -4.59 33.88
C VAL A 128 22.29 -4.27 32.73
N LEU A 129 23.60 -4.40 33.01
CA LEU A 129 24.63 -4.24 31.99
C LEU A 129 24.53 -5.33 30.91
N ALA A 130 24.30 -6.58 31.30
CA ALA A 130 24.12 -7.71 30.40
C ALA A 130 22.86 -7.53 29.55
N VAL A 131 21.71 -7.11 30.12
CA VAL A 131 20.47 -6.81 29.40
C VAL A 131 20.66 -5.59 28.49
N GLY A 132 21.37 -4.57 28.95
CA GLY A 132 21.71 -3.39 28.14
C GLY A 132 22.62 -3.74 26.96
N LEU A 133 23.63 -4.57 27.16
CA LEU A 133 24.49 -5.06 26.07
C LEU A 133 23.73 -5.95 25.08
N LEU A 134 22.82 -6.82 25.56
CA LEU A 134 21.95 -7.62 24.71
C LEU A 134 20.99 -6.74 23.93
N ALA A 135 20.43 -5.70 24.53
CA ALA A 135 19.57 -4.73 23.83
C ALA A 135 20.34 -3.92 22.78
N VAL A 136 21.57 -3.47 23.11
CA VAL A 136 22.46 -2.78 22.15
C VAL A 136 22.89 -3.72 21.03
N ALA A 137 23.21 -4.99 21.34
CA ALA A 137 23.54 -6.00 20.33
C ALA A 137 22.32 -6.32 19.44
N ALA A 138 21.11 -6.40 20.01
CA ALA A 138 19.88 -6.60 19.24
C ALA A 138 19.51 -5.38 18.39
N LEU A 139 19.73 -4.17 18.88
CA LEU A 139 19.55 -2.92 18.13
C LEU A 139 20.63 -2.75 17.06
N GLY A 140 21.88 -3.07 17.38
CA GLY A 140 22.99 -3.07 16.44
C GLY A 140 22.82 -4.10 15.34
N SER A 141 22.36 -5.33 15.68
CA SER A 141 22.05 -6.35 14.68
C SER A 141 20.85 -5.97 13.82
N ARG A 142 19.81 -5.29 14.37
CA ARG A 142 18.71 -4.74 13.60
C ARG A 142 19.15 -3.58 12.69
N ALA A 143 19.98 -2.67 13.20
CA ALA A 143 20.52 -1.59 12.39
C ALA A 143 21.45 -2.13 11.28
N ALA A 144 22.29 -3.12 11.59
CA ALA A 144 23.12 -3.82 10.62
C ALA A 144 22.26 -4.62 9.63
N PHE A 145 21.19 -5.29 10.08
CA PHE A 145 20.24 -6.00 9.22
C PHE A 145 19.42 -5.04 8.34
N ALA A 146 18.99 -3.89 8.89
CA ALA A 146 18.35 -2.84 8.12
C ALA A 146 19.33 -2.24 7.10
N HIS A 147 20.57 -2.00 7.48
CA HIS A 147 21.61 -1.49 6.58
C HIS A 147 22.02 -2.53 5.51
N LEU A 148 22.09 -3.80 5.87
CA LEU A 148 22.29 -4.90 4.91
C LEU A 148 21.09 -5.05 3.96
N HIS A 149 19.86 -4.79 4.42
CA HIS A 149 18.68 -4.76 3.57
C HIS A 149 18.62 -3.50 2.70
N GLU A 150 19.08 -2.34 3.19
CA GLU A 150 19.22 -1.13 2.37
C GLU A 150 20.31 -1.28 1.29
N THR A 151 21.29 -2.13 1.50
CA THR A 151 22.32 -2.46 0.50
C THR A 151 21.93 -3.59 -0.44
N ALA A 152 20.92 -4.39 -0.11
CA ALA A 152 20.37 -5.40 -0.98
C ALA A 152 19.48 -4.72 -2.05
N LYS A 153 20.03 -4.52 -3.25
CA LYS A 153 19.31 -3.89 -4.38
C LYS A 153 18.02 -4.62 -4.77
N VAL A 154 17.94 -5.93 -4.54
CA VAL A 154 16.79 -6.77 -4.91
C VAL A 154 16.47 -7.75 -3.80
N VAL A 155 15.22 -7.73 -3.34
CA VAL A 155 14.66 -8.71 -2.38
C VAL A 155 13.62 -9.55 -3.10
N THR A 156 13.79 -10.87 -3.11
CA THR A 156 12.83 -11.80 -3.72
C THR A 156 11.96 -12.43 -2.64
N SER A 157 10.68 -12.45 -2.86
CA SER A 157 9.69 -13.17 -2.05
C SER A 157 8.69 -13.90 -2.94
N TYR A 158 7.93 -14.82 -2.34
CA TYR A 158 6.92 -15.59 -3.02
C TYR A 158 5.57 -15.38 -2.35
N VAL A 159 4.53 -15.30 -3.17
CA VAL A 159 3.15 -15.09 -2.71
C VAL A 159 2.25 -16.11 -3.39
N GLN A 160 1.54 -16.89 -2.58
CA GLN A 160 0.58 -17.87 -3.09
C GLN A 160 -0.75 -17.19 -3.41
N THR A 161 -1.28 -17.45 -4.59
CA THR A 161 -2.65 -17.10 -5.01
C THR A 161 -3.45 -18.37 -5.29
N ALA A 162 -4.71 -18.23 -5.69
CA ALA A 162 -5.55 -19.35 -6.06
C ALA A 162 -4.96 -20.17 -7.25
N PHE A 163 -4.26 -19.51 -8.17
CA PHE A 163 -3.79 -20.11 -9.42
C PHE A 163 -2.27 -20.10 -9.59
N TYR A 164 -1.57 -19.21 -8.92
CA TYR A 164 -0.12 -19.01 -9.11
C TYR A 164 0.61 -18.91 -7.79
N GLU A 165 1.79 -19.48 -7.74
CA GLU A 165 2.85 -18.96 -6.89
C GLU A 165 3.50 -17.81 -7.62
N LEU A 166 3.43 -16.60 -7.05
CA LEU A 166 4.01 -15.39 -7.62
C LEU A 166 5.40 -15.17 -7.09
N ARG A 167 6.35 -14.91 -7.98
CA ARG A 167 7.67 -14.39 -7.63
C ARG A 167 7.61 -12.88 -7.64
N VAL A 168 7.84 -12.27 -6.49
CA VAL A 168 7.86 -10.83 -6.28
C VAL A 168 9.30 -10.40 -6.02
N ARG A 169 9.85 -9.57 -6.90
CA ARG A 169 11.15 -8.94 -6.69
C ARG A 169 10.97 -7.48 -6.36
N SER A 170 11.42 -7.08 -5.18
CA SER A 170 11.42 -5.69 -4.72
C SER A 170 12.79 -5.09 -4.96
N HIS A 171 12.83 -4.09 -5.83
CA HIS A 171 14.02 -3.34 -6.18
C HIS A 171 14.05 -2.08 -5.32
N GLU A 172 14.82 -2.14 -4.24
CA GLU A 172 14.96 -1.06 -3.26
C GLU A 172 16.04 -0.07 -3.72
N ALA A 173 15.88 1.20 -3.36
CA ALA A 173 16.87 2.26 -3.61
C ALA A 173 17.26 2.49 -5.09
N VAL A 174 16.49 1.99 -6.05
CA VAL A 174 16.67 2.29 -7.49
C VAL A 174 16.28 3.73 -7.79
N VAL A 175 15.27 4.23 -7.08
CA VAL A 175 14.81 5.61 -7.12
C VAL A 175 15.07 6.24 -5.76
N ALA A 176 15.56 7.47 -5.73
CA ALA A 176 15.74 8.22 -4.49
C ALA A 176 14.40 8.35 -3.76
N ARG A 177 14.41 8.20 -2.44
CA ARG A 177 13.18 8.28 -1.64
C ARG A 177 12.58 9.67 -1.76
N PRO A 178 11.36 9.82 -2.29
CA PRO A 178 10.75 11.14 -2.48
C PRO A 178 10.43 11.81 -1.15
N ALA A 179 10.51 13.13 -1.12
CA ALA A 179 10.13 13.92 0.05
C ALA A 179 8.62 13.89 0.32
N THR A 180 7.81 13.50 -0.67
CA THR A 180 6.36 13.31 -0.50
C THR A 180 5.85 12.14 -1.32
N ARG A 181 4.81 11.48 -0.84
CA ARG A 181 4.12 10.39 -1.53
C ARG A 181 3.25 10.93 -2.66
N GLY A 182 3.08 10.15 -3.71
CA GLY A 182 2.28 10.51 -4.89
C GLY A 182 3.00 10.14 -6.17
N GLY A 183 2.61 10.79 -7.26
CA GLY A 183 3.12 10.52 -8.59
C GLY A 183 2.46 9.31 -9.25
N GLY A 184 2.98 8.95 -10.41
CA GLY A 184 2.45 7.89 -11.25
C GLY A 184 3.53 7.21 -12.06
N LEU A 185 3.19 6.06 -12.60
CA LEU A 185 4.02 5.23 -13.46
C LEU A 185 3.26 4.97 -14.76
N ASP A 186 3.86 5.29 -15.90
CA ASP A 186 3.21 5.07 -17.20
C ASP A 186 4.19 4.57 -18.25
N ARG A 187 3.66 3.99 -19.32
CA ARG A 187 4.45 3.45 -20.43
C ARG A 187 5.06 4.59 -21.26
N LEU A 188 6.32 4.43 -21.61
CA LEU A 188 7.06 5.36 -22.47
C LEU A 188 7.90 4.57 -23.49
N ALA A 189 7.33 4.22 -24.63
CA ALA A 189 7.95 3.39 -25.65
C ALA A 189 8.48 2.05 -25.10
N ASP A 190 9.79 1.80 -25.15
CA ASP A 190 10.48 0.59 -24.65
C ASP A 190 10.78 0.62 -23.14
N ARG A 191 10.35 1.66 -22.45
CA ARG A 191 10.62 1.93 -21.04
C ARG A 191 9.38 2.46 -20.33
N PHE A 192 9.53 2.92 -19.08
CA PHE A 192 8.46 3.58 -18.33
C PHE A 192 8.91 4.97 -17.89
N LEU A 193 7.95 5.86 -17.78
CA LEU A 193 8.07 7.15 -17.12
C LEU A 193 7.56 7.00 -15.69
N LEU A 194 8.37 7.38 -14.72
CA LEU A 194 7.98 7.48 -13.32
C LEU A 194 8.04 8.94 -12.90
N GLY A 195 6.94 9.45 -12.40
CA GLY A 195 6.90 10.72 -11.69
C GLY A 195 6.77 10.48 -10.19
N THR A 196 7.57 11.16 -9.38
CA THR A 196 7.47 11.10 -7.92
C THR A 196 6.58 12.21 -7.37
N GLY A 197 6.06 12.04 -6.16
CA GLY A 197 5.17 13.02 -5.54
C GLY A 197 5.81 14.40 -5.32
N ASP A 198 7.13 14.50 -5.24
CA ASP A 198 7.88 15.75 -5.11
C ASP A 198 8.36 16.33 -6.46
N GLY A 199 7.96 15.68 -7.57
CA GLY A 199 8.09 16.21 -8.92
C GLY A 199 9.32 15.78 -9.70
N HIS A 200 10.13 14.85 -9.18
CA HIS A 200 11.21 14.23 -9.95
C HIS A 200 10.63 13.30 -11.01
N LEU A 201 11.27 13.22 -12.15
CA LEU A 201 10.91 12.34 -13.25
C LEU A 201 12.08 11.38 -13.52
N TYR A 202 11.73 10.13 -13.82
CA TYR A 202 12.69 9.08 -14.15
C TYR A 202 12.25 8.32 -15.39
N THR A 203 13.20 7.89 -16.21
CA THR A 203 12.98 6.80 -17.15
C THR A 203 13.38 5.48 -16.48
N ILE A 204 12.51 4.48 -16.56
CA ILE A 204 12.69 3.16 -15.93
C ILE A 204 12.82 2.12 -17.03
N ARG A 205 13.92 1.38 -17.03
CA ARG A 205 14.13 0.20 -17.89
C ARG A 205 14.08 -1.07 -17.06
N VAL A 206 13.27 -2.01 -17.49
CA VAL A 206 13.06 -3.27 -16.78
C VAL A 206 13.69 -4.41 -17.59
N ALA A 207 14.78 -4.97 -17.10
CA ALA A 207 15.40 -6.17 -17.62
C ALA A 207 14.76 -7.45 -16.99
N ALA A 208 15.28 -8.64 -17.31
CA ALA A 208 14.78 -9.88 -16.75
C ALA A 208 14.87 -9.90 -15.21
N ASP A 209 16.01 -9.51 -14.67
CA ASP A 209 16.32 -9.61 -13.24
C ASP A 209 16.70 -8.28 -12.58
N ASP A 210 16.70 -7.18 -13.32
CA ASP A 210 17.14 -5.88 -12.80
C ASP A 210 16.25 -4.74 -13.31
N ILE A 211 16.25 -3.63 -12.58
CA ILE A 211 15.61 -2.37 -12.95
C ILE A 211 16.65 -1.26 -12.91
N ALA A 212 16.78 -0.53 -14.01
CA ALA A 212 17.58 0.68 -14.09
C ALA A 212 16.68 1.91 -14.13
N ALA A 213 16.94 2.88 -13.27
CA ALA A 213 16.30 4.19 -13.28
C ALA A 213 17.31 5.27 -13.68
N HIS A 214 16.90 6.16 -14.57
CA HIS A 214 17.65 7.35 -14.95
C HIS A 214 16.83 8.58 -14.60
N GLU A 215 17.34 9.43 -13.71
CA GLU A 215 16.68 10.66 -13.32
C GLU A 215 16.80 11.71 -14.43
N LEU A 216 15.66 12.27 -14.84
CA LEU A 216 15.61 13.37 -15.79
C LEU A 216 15.96 14.69 -15.10
N GLN A 217 16.60 15.60 -15.84
CA GLN A 217 16.95 16.92 -15.29
C GLN A 217 15.75 17.90 -15.27
N ILE A 218 14.66 17.57 -15.98
CA ILE A 218 13.41 18.31 -15.90
C ILE A 218 12.59 17.85 -14.70
N ARG A 219 11.78 18.75 -14.16
CA ARG A 219 10.87 18.47 -13.04
C ARG A 219 9.47 18.95 -13.34
N VAL A 220 8.49 18.30 -12.74
CA VAL A 220 7.11 18.77 -12.78
C VAL A 220 7.03 20.15 -12.11
N PRO A 221 6.32 21.14 -12.70
CA PRO A 221 6.33 22.52 -12.23
C PRO A 221 5.41 22.74 -11.02
N ALA A 222 5.41 21.84 -10.09
CA ALA A 222 4.75 21.99 -8.79
C ALA A 222 5.60 22.92 -7.92
N ASN A 223 5.13 24.12 -7.65
CA ASN A 223 5.86 25.14 -6.90
C ASN A 223 5.82 24.91 -5.38
N ARG A 224 6.23 23.71 -4.98
CA ARG A 224 6.19 23.20 -3.62
C ARG A 224 7.00 24.03 -2.63
N GLU A 225 8.19 24.49 -3.05
CA GLU A 225 9.05 25.32 -2.20
C GLU A 225 8.43 26.69 -1.93
N GLU A 226 7.80 27.30 -2.93
CA GLU A 226 7.07 28.57 -2.78
C GLU A 226 5.89 28.41 -1.84
N PHE A 227 5.14 27.31 -1.98
CA PHE A 227 4.07 26.96 -1.06
C PHE A 227 4.58 26.78 0.37
N ALA A 228 5.65 26.03 0.58
CA ALA A 228 6.25 25.84 1.90
C ALA A 228 6.72 27.16 2.52
N LYS A 229 7.37 28.03 1.74
CA LYS A 229 7.80 29.37 2.20
C LYS A 229 6.61 30.25 2.60
N ALA A 230 5.45 30.08 1.96
CA ALA A 230 4.25 30.83 2.32
C ALA A 230 3.77 30.55 3.76
N PHE A 231 4.13 29.40 4.33
CA PHE A 231 3.85 29.04 5.73
C PHE A 231 4.98 29.41 6.69
N HIS A 232 6.22 29.39 6.24
CA HIS A 232 7.40 29.65 7.06
C HIS A 232 7.80 31.14 7.00
N GLY A 233 7.12 31.96 7.81
CA GLY A 233 7.46 33.36 7.98
C GLY A 233 6.73 34.36 7.06
N SER A 234 5.60 33.95 6.48
CA SER A 234 4.76 34.87 5.72
C SER A 234 3.62 35.47 6.55
N ALA A 235 3.16 36.66 6.13
CA ALA A 235 1.95 37.31 6.71
C ALA A 235 0.65 36.49 6.55
N ILE A 236 0.69 35.34 5.85
CA ILE A 236 -0.44 34.44 5.64
C ILE A 236 -0.61 33.49 6.82
N ALA A 237 0.47 33.02 7.43
CA ALA A 237 0.43 32.12 8.56
C ALA A 237 -0.54 32.60 9.67
N PRO A 238 -0.58 33.89 10.05
CA PRO A 238 -1.57 34.42 11.02
C PRO A 238 -3.01 34.45 10.50
N ARG A 239 -3.22 34.36 9.17
CA ARG A 239 -4.56 34.36 8.54
C ARG A 239 -5.12 32.98 8.36
N LEU A 240 -4.24 31.96 8.52
CA LEU A 240 -4.58 30.57 8.27
C LEU A 240 -5.48 30.04 9.33
N ALA A 241 -6.11 30.62 10.10
CA ALA A 241 -7.15 30.10 10.92
C ALA A 241 -7.22 30.69 12.32
N ASN A 242 -8.36 30.76 12.76
CA ASN A 242 -8.74 31.04 14.12
C ASN A 242 -7.97 30.19 15.13
N GLY A 243 -6.73 30.57 15.41
CA GLY A 243 -5.87 29.91 16.38
C GLY A 243 -4.81 28.94 15.84
N TYR A 244 -4.73 28.70 14.53
CA TYR A 244 -3.63 27.93 13.95
C TYR A 244 -2.35 28.76 13.93
N ARG A 245 -1.28 28.10 14.33
CA ARG A 245 0.08 28.62 14.22
C ARG A 245 0.78 27.95 13.04
N GLU A 246 1.86 28.55 12.59
CA GLU A 246 2.72 28.03 11.51
C GLU A 246 3.17 26.59 11.74
N ASP A 247 3.34 26.19 12.98
CA ASP A 247 3.71 24.85 13.42
C ASP A 247 2.51 23.98 13.83
N ALA A 248 1.29 24.42 13.51
CA ALA A 248 0.08 23.67 13.86
C ALA A 248 0.02 22.32 13.13
N PRO A 249 -0.33 21.23 13.81
CA PRO A 249 -0.32 19.88 13.24
C PRO A 249 -1.30 19.68 12.07
N GLY A 250 -2.18 20.64 11.82
CA GLY A 250 -3.13 20.62 10.70
C GLY A 250 -2.53 20.96 9.33
N VAL A 251 -1.42 21.73 9.26
CA VAL A 251 -0.80 22.10 7.98
C VAL A 251 0.22 21.04 7.55
N GLN A 252 -0.05 20.39 6.44
CA GLN A 252 0.79 19.31 5.94
C GLN A 252 1.44 19.70 4.61
N THR A 253 2.36 20.67 4.63
CA THR A 253 3.05 21.18 3.44
C THR A 253 3.76 20.11 2.63
N TRP A 254 4.20 19.02 3.28
CA TRP A 254 4.82 17.89 2.64
C TRP A 254 3.84 17.08 1.75
N ARG A 255 2.51 17.30 1.86
CA ARG A 255 1.49 16.72 0.98
C ARG A 255 1.17 17.58 -0.24
N PHE A 256 1.76 18.73 -0.40
CA PHE A 256 1.68 19.52 -1.63
C PHE A 256 2.51 18.81 -2.71
N ARG A 257 1.84 18.19 -3.70
CA ARG A 257 2.44 17.11 -4.46
C ARG A 257 2.02 17.04 -5.93
N VAL A 258 2.78 16.28 -6.69
CA VAL A 258 2.39 15.70 -7.96
C VAL A 258 1.49 14.49 -7.67
N ALA A 259 0.31 14.44 -8.31
CA ALA A 259 -0.65 13.38 -8.13
C ALA A 259 -0.44 12.26 -9.14
N ASP A 260 -0.17 12.60 -10.41
CA ASP A 260 0.05 11.64 -11.48
C ASP A 260 0.94 12.18 -12.60
N VAL A 261 1.54 11.26 -13.37
CA VAL A 261 2.31 11.56 -14.57
C VAL A 261 2.05 10.47 -15.60
N ILE A 262 1.68 10.87 -16.83
CA ILE A 262 1.51 9.95 -17.96
C ILE A 262 2.22 10.47 -19.21
N ALA A 263 2.45 9.59 -20.18
CA ALA A 263 3.11 9.89 -21.43
C ALA A 263 2.25 9.53 -22.64
N GLN A 264 2.29 10.37 -23.68
CA GLN A 264 1.72 10.07 -24.98
C GLN A 264 2.83 10.06 -26.02
N MET A 265 2.85 9.01 -26.85
CA MET A 265 3.82 8.87 -27.95
C MET A 265 3.13 9.12 -29.29
N ASP A 266 3.83 9.87 -30.17
CA ASP A 266 3.50 10.00 -31.59
C ASP A 266 4.82 9.94 -32.40
N GLY A 267 5.15 8.76 -32.89
CA GLY A 267 6.48 8.49 -33.47
C GLY A 267 7.61 8.75 -32.44
N ASP A 268 8.53 9.65 -32.76
CA ASP A 268 9.62 10.11 -31.85
C ASP A 268 9.16 11.26 -30.92
N SER A 269 8.01 11.87 -31.17
CA SER A 269 7.46 12.89 -30.28
C SER A 269 6.89 12.26 -29.02
N VAL A 270 7.26 12.79 -27.87
CA VAL A 270 6.70 12.44 -26.58
C VAL A 270 6.06 13.66 -25.93
N ARG A 271 4.83 13.52 -25.48
CA ARG A 271 4.12 14.50 -24.67
C ARG A 271 3.92 13.94 -23.29
N ILE A 272 4.47 14.61 -22.28
CA ILE A 272 4.33 14.22 -20.87
C ILE A 272 3.29 15.14 -20.24
N PHE A 273 2.32 14.55 -19.57
CA PHE A 273 1.31 15.25 -18.78
C PHE A 273 1.54 14.97 -17.31
N ALA A 274 1.41 16.02 -16.49
CA ALA A 274 1.50 15.90 -15.03
C ALA A 274 0.34 16.64 -14.36
N SER A 275 -0.36 15.97 -13.47
CA SER A 275 -1.31 16.59 -12.57
C SER A 275 -0.65 16.89 -11.23
N HIS A 276 -0.76 18.11 -10.75
CA HIS A 276 -0.05 18.54 -9.55
C HIS A 276 -0.73 19.71 -8.86
N HIS A 277 -0.51 19.86 -7.55
CA HIS A 277 -0.85 21.10 -6.85
C HIS A 277 -0.07 22.28 -7.40
N PHE A 278 -0.64 23.44 -7.35
CA PHE A 278 -0.01 24.72 -7.67
C PHE A 278 -0.47 25.83 -6.74
N TRP A 279 0.49 26.55 -6.15
CA TRP A 279 0.26 27.66 -5.27
C TRP A 279 0.18 28.96 -6.04
N LYS A 280 -0.92 29.70 -5.87
CA LYS A 280 -1.14 31.02 -6.48
C LYS A 280 -0.81 32.10 -5.46
N GLN A 281 0.46 32.53 -5.48
CA GLN A 281 1.01 33.46 -4.50
C GLN A 281 0.24 34.77 -4.36
N LYS A 282 -0.26 35.34 -5.47
CA LYS A 282 -1.00 36.60 -5.46
C LYS A 282 -2.39 36.45 -4.86
N GLU A 283 -3.07 35.38 -5.24
CA GLU A 283 -4.45 35.07 -4.82
C GLU A 283 -4.48 34.36 -3.46
N GLN A 284 -3.36 33.89 -2.96
CA GLN A 284 -3.23 33.21 -1.67
C GLN A 284 -4.11 31.96 -1.56
N CYS A 285 -4.14 31.18 -2.62
CA CYS A 285 -4.94 29.96 -2.76
C CYS A 285 -4.19 28.91 -3.56
N PHE A 286 -4.65 27.70 -3.57
CA PHE A 286 -4.06 26.61 -4.35
C PHE A 286 -5.09 25.97 -5.30
N VAL A 287 -4.57 25.34 -6.34
CA VAL A 287 -5.35 24.65 -7.37
C VAL A 287 -4.69 23.31 -7.68
N LEU A 288 -5.43 22.42 -8.31
CA LEU A 288 -4.85 21.34 -9.11
C LEU A 288 -4.62 21.82 -10.53
N ARG A 289 -3.43 21.64 -11.07
CA ARG A 289 -3.11 21.88 -12.48
C ARG A 289 -2.85 20.58 -13.21
N VAL A 290 -3.12 20.60 -14.51
CA VAL A 290 -2.50 19.69 -15.45
C VAL A 290 -1.57 20.50 -16.34
N SER A 291 -0.30 20.12 -16.34
CA SER A 291 0.73 20.72 -17.19
C SER A 291 1.23 19.69 -18.18
N GLN A 292 1.60 20.14 -19.39
CA GLN A 292 2.20 19.29 -20.41
C GLN A 292 3.56 19.84 -20.83
N ILE A 293 4.43 18.94 -21.27
CA ILE A 293 5.68 19.27 -21.98
C ILE A 293 5.78 18.34 -23.18
N GLU A 294 6.23 18.88 -24.31
CA GLU A 294 6.48 18.12 -25.53
C GLU A 294 7.95 18.18 -25.91
N THR A 295 8.50 17.02 -26.29
CA THR A 295 9.89 16.87 -26.70
C THR A 295 10.04 15.65 -27.61
N ARG A 296 11.24 15.34 -28.08
CA ARG A 296 11.55 14.07 -28.73
C ARG A 296 12.02 13.04 -27.72
N LEU A 297 11.67 11.79 -27.90
CA LEU A 297 12.12 10.69 -27.02
C LEU A 297 13.66 10.61 -27.01
N SER A 298 14.31 10.82 -28.16
CA SER A 298 15.76 10.87 -28.31
C SER A 298 16.45 12.02 -27.55
N GLU A 299 15.70 13.08 -27.22
CA GLU A 299 16.18 14.27 -26.51
C GLU A 299 15.78 14.30 -25.04
N LEU A 300 14.83 13.49 -24.63
CA LEU A 300 14.20 13.54 -23.30
C LEU A 300 15.23 13.47 -22.16
N GLU A 301 16.20 12.58 -22.23
CA GLU A 301 17.22 12.40 -21.17
C GLU A 301 18.28 13.54 -21.16
N ARG A 302 18.31 14.38 -22.19
CA ARG A 302 19.20 15.55 -22.30
C ARG A 302 18.49 16.87 -22.00
N LEU A 303 17.17 16.83 -21.88
CA LEU A 303 16.36 18.02 -21.62
C LEU A 303 16.66 18.50 -20.19
N ALA A 304 17.20 19.73 -20.06
CA ALA A 304 17.62 20.29 -18.79
C ALA A 304 16.88 21.60 -18.46
N GLY A 305 16.86 21.93 -17.18
CA GLY A 305 16.27 23.16 -16.67
C GLY A 305 14.78 23.00 -16.29
N PRO A 306 14.08 24.14 -16.10
CA PRO A 306 12.67 24.11 -15.64
C PRO A 306 11.71 23.53 -16.68
N GLY A 307 12.19 23.28 -17.91
CA GLY A 307 11.38 22.82 -19.04
C GLY A 307 10.36 23.88 -19.50
N ALA A 308 9.87 23.74 -20.73
CA ALA A 308 8.80 24.58 -21.27
C ALA A 308 7.43 23.98 -20.96
N TRP A 309 7.10 23.80 -19.70
CA TRP A 309 5.80 23.28 -19.29
C TRP A 309 4.69 24.28 -19.62
N GLN A 310 3.65 23.79 -20.27
CA GLN A 310 2.43 24.53 -20.56
C GLN A 310 1.30 24.05 -19.65
N THR A 311 0.63 24.95 -18.97
CA THR A 311 -0.61 24.61 -18.23
C THR A 311 -1.76 24.44 -19.23
N ILE A 312 -2.41 23.29 -19.20
CA ILE A 312 -3.56 22.95 -20.07
C ILE A 312 -4.87 22.88 -19.29
N PHE A 313 -4.82 22.80 -17.97
CA PHE A 313 -5.98 22.82 -17.09
C PHE A 313 -5.61 23.43 -15.73
N GLU A 314 -6.57 24.14 -15.15
CA GLU A 314 -6.52 24.63 -13.79
C GLU A 314 -7.89 24.47 -13.14
N SER A 315 -7.91 23.88 -11.93
CA SER A 315 -9.15 23.65 -11.20
C SER A 315 -9.78 24.95 -10.69
N ARG A 316 -11.08 24.94 -10.50
CA ARG A 316 -11.87 26.09 -10.00
C ARG A 316 -12.97 25.66 -9.03
N PRO A 317 -13.29 26.52 -8.04
CA PRO A 317 -12.60 27.76 -7.68
C PRO A 317 -11.18 27.49 -7.16
N CYS A 318 -10.34 28.54 -7.07
CA CYS A 318 -9.08 28.46 -6.35
C CYS A 318 -9.37 28.22 -4.86
N LEU A 319 -8.75 27.20 -4.26
CA LEU A 319 -9.08 26.77 -2.90
C LEU A 319 -8.31 27.57 -1.85
N PRO A 320 -8.97 28.09 -0.84
CA PRO A 320 -8.31 28.78 0.27
C PRO A 320 -7.51 27.76 1.09
N LEU A 321 -6.45 28.22 1.74
CA LEU A 321 -5.66 27.41 2.67
C LEU A 321 -6.42 27.07 3.95
N ALA A 322 -7.35 27.92 4.33
CA ALA A 322 -8.24 27.77 5.46
C ALA A 322 -9.53 28.54 5.20
N GLY A 323 -10.61 28.11 5.78
CA GLY A 323 -11.91 28.78 5.66
C GLY A 323 -13.06 27.84 5.96
N GLU A 324 -14.26 28.40 5.99
CA GLU A 324 -15.49 27.62 6.08
C GLU A 324 -15.58 26.65 4.90
N GLY A 325 -15.77 25.37 5.21
CA GLY A 325 -15.88 24.31 4.22
C GLY A 325 -14.61 23.61 3.79
N ALA A 326 -13.43 24.04 4.21
CA ALA A 326 -12.28 23.16 4.27
C ALA A 326 -12.55 22.08 5.31
N MET A 327 -12.08 20.84 5.06
CA MET A 327 -12.32 19.70 5.96
C MET A 327 -12.47 20.12 7.43
N ARG A 328 -13.67 19.91 8.00
CA ARG A 328 -14.02 20.29 9.37
C ARG A 328 -14.01 21.79 9.66
N GLY A 329 -14.30 22.63 8.66
CA GLY A 329 -14.52 24.07 8.88
C GLY A 329 -13.35 24.84 9.49
N LYS A 330 -12.25 24.18 9.83
CA LYS A 330 -11.18 24.73 10.66
C LYS A 330 -9.78 24.43 10.12
N ASN A 331 -9.67 23.69 9.01
CA ASN A 331 -8.38 23.15 8.64
C ASN A 331 -7.67 23.89 7.53
N PRO A 332 -6.42 24.25 7.79
CA PRO A 332 -5.49 24.59 6.74
C PRO A 332 -5.25 23.40 5.81
N PHE A 333 -4.58 23.65 4.70
CA PHE A 333 -4.22 22.65 3.71
C PHE A 333 -3.71 21.34 4.32
N ARG A 334 -4.38 20.24 4.02
CA ARG A 334 -3.97 18.88 4.39
C ARG A 334 -3.43 18.08 3.21
N GLY A 335 -3.69 18.49 1.96
CA GLY A 335 -3.26 17.82 0.75
C GLY A 335 -3.84 16.41 0.60
N GLU A 336 -4.99 16.16 1.19
CA GLU A 336 -5.77 14.93 1.06
C GLU A 336 -6.80 15.07 -0.05
N GLU A 337 -7.38 13.96 -0.48
CA GLU A 337 -8.52 13.90 -1.41
C GLU A 337 -8.28 14.65 -2.73
N VAL A 338 -7.06 14.53 -3.25
CA VAL A 338 -6.63 15.23 -4.47
C VAL A 338 -7.22 14.59 -5.72
N GLY A 339 -7.34 13.25 -5.74
CA GLY A 339 -7.51 12.52 -6.98
C GLY A 339 -6.30 12.75 -7.90
N GLY A 340 -6.55 13.31 -9.06
CA GLY A 340 -5.52 13.78 -9.99
C GLY A 340 -5.05 12.74 -10.99
N ARG A 341 -5.69 11.56 -11.09
CA ARG A 341 -5.33 10.54 -12.08
C ARG A 341 -5.68 10.98 -13.49
N LEU A 342 -4.81 10.60 -14.39
CA LEU A 342 -4.87 10.93 -15.81
C LEU A 342 -4.99 9.65 -16.65
N ALA A 343 -5.80 9.68 -17.72
CA ALA A 343 -5.85 8.63 -18.73
C ALA A 343 -6.10 9.23 -20.11
N LEU A 344 -5.41 8.74 -21.12
CA LEU A 344 -5.71 9.08 -22.51
C LEU A 344 -6.90 8.23 -22.98
N LEU A 345 -7.96 8.87 -23.44
CA LEU A 345 -9.09 8.18 -24.06
C LEU A 345 -8.86 7.96 -25.56
N ASP A 346 -8.17 8.90 -26.19
CA ASP A 346 -7.74 8.88 -27.56
C ASP A 346 -6.56 9.86 -27.76
N ALA A 347 -6.12 10.05 -29.01
CA ALA A 347 -5.00 10.93 -29.33
C ALA A 347 -5.21 12.41 -28.95
N ASN A 348 -6.45 12.86 -28.76
CA ASN A 348 -6.80 14.26 -28.52
C ASN A 348 -7.57 14.49 -27.21
N THR A 349 -7.90 13.44 -26.47
CA THR A 349 -8.74 13.55 -25.27
C THR A 349 -8.03 12.97 -24.05
N LEU A 350 -7.73 13.84 -23.09
CA LEU A 350 -7.23 13.48 -21.78
C LEU A 350 -8.38 13.47 -20.77
N LEU A 351 -8.52 12.40 -20.01
CA LEU A 351 -9.43 12.31 -18.89
C LEU A 351 -8.65 12.59 -17.61
N LEU A 352 -9.18 13.49 -16.79
CA LEU A 352 -8.70 13.81 -15.44
C LEU A 352 -9.74 13.39 -14.43
N SER A 353 -9.37 12.64 -13.41
CA SER A 353 -10.17 12.47 -12.20
C SER A 353 -9.70 13.43 -11.13
N GLN A 354 -10.62 14.15 -10.50
CA GLN A 354 -10.30 15.14 -9.49
C GLN A 354 -11.10 14.92 -8.21
N GLY A 355 -10.43 14.88 -7.06
CA GLY A 355 -11.05 14.77 -5.76
C GLY A 355 -11.68 16.06 -5.27
N ASP A 356 -12.42 16.00 -4.18
CA ASP A 356 -13.12 17.17 -3.60
C ASP A 356 -12.25 18.01 -2.67
N HIS A 357 -11.01 17.58 -2.38
CA HIS A 357 -10.05 18.25 -1.49
C HIS A 357 -10.60 18.52 -0.08
N GLY A 358 -11.57 17.72 0.38
CA GLY A 358 -12.23 17.88 1.68
C GLY A 358 -13.35 18.92 1.71
N PHE A 359 -13.74 19.46 0.55
CA PHE A 359 -14.88 20.37 0.43
C PHE A 359 -16.16 19.58 0.14
N SER A 360 -16.52 18.72 1.08
CA SER A 360 -17.68 17.81 0.97
C SER A 360 -19.00 18.44 1.41
N GLY A 361 -18.95 19.52 2.18
CA GLY A 361 -20.14 20.13 2.77
C GLY A 361 -20.72 19.39 3.98
N ILE A 362 -20.19 18.20 4.36
CA ILE A 362 -20.71 17.40 5.48
C ILE A 362 -20.61 18.16 6.82
N GLU A 363 -19.54 18.89 7.03
CA GLU A 363 -19.32 19.72 8.24
C GLU A 363 -19.59 21.21 8.01
N GLY A 364 -20.33 21.54 6.97
CA GLY A 364 -20.61 22.91 6.52
C GLY A 364 -19.74 23.33 5.33
N GLY A 365 -20.12 24.44 4.69
CA GLY A 365 -19.47 24.95 3.49
C GLY A 365 -19.94 24.28 2.18
N PRO A 366 -19.21 24.48 1.06
CA PRO A 366 -19.66 24.03 -0.24
C PRO A 366 -19.41 22.53 -0.45
N ALA A 367 -20.40 21.83 -1.01
CA ALA A 367 -20.27 20.47 -1.53
C ALA A 367 -19.82 20.52 -3.01
N TYR A 368 -18.54 20.70 -3.27
CA TYR A 368 -18.05 20.95 -4.62
C TYR A 368 -18.29 19.77 -5.58
N ALA A 369 -18.32 18.55 -5.10
CA ALA A 369 -18.57 17.38 -5.93
C ALA A 369 -19.94 17.43 -6.63
N GLN A 370 -20.93 18.13 -6.04
CA GLN A 370 -22.26 18.33 -6.62
C GLN A 370 -22.46 19.72 -7.25
N SER A 371 -21.51 20.65 -7.07
CA SER A 371 -21.63 22.02 -7.60
C SER A 371 -21.28 22.08 -9.09
N PRO A 372 -22.15 22.58 -9.97
CA PRO A 372 -21.85 22.71 -11.41
C PRO A 372 -20.77 23.77 -11.72
N GLN A 373 -20.50 24.69 -10.79
CA GLN A 373 -19.49 25.74 -10.95
C GLN A 373 -18.08 25.29 -10.56
N ALA A 374 -17.94 24.19 -9.83
CA ALA A 374 -16.68 23.68 -9.38
C ALA A 374 -16.20 22.51 -10.26
N THR A 375 -14.88 22.35 -10.36
CA THR A 375 -14.27 21.20 -11.04
C THR A 375 -13.96 20.03 -10.09
N TYR A 376 -14.02 20.24 -8.80
CA TYR A 376 -13.68 19.27 -7.75
C TYR A 376 -14.74 18.17 -7.60
N GLY A 377 -14.29 16.96 -7.26
CA GLY A 377 -15.14 15.79 -7.11
C GLY A 377 -15.79 15.34 -8.44
N LYS A 378 -14.99 15.39 -9.51
CA LYS A 378 -15.46 15.14 -10.89
C LYS A 378 -14.43 14.39 -11.70
N THR A 379 -14.91 13.75 -12.78
CA THR A 379 -14.03 13.44 -13.90
C THR A 379 -14.29 14.40 -15.04
N LEU A 380 -13.21 14.85 -15.68
CA LEU A 380 -13.22 15.94 -16.68
C LEU A 380 -12.48 15.50 -17.94
N ARG A 381 -13.05 15.80 -19.09
CA ARG A 381 -12.40 15.61 -20.40
C ARG A 381 -11.72 16.90 -20.81
N ILE A 382 -10.45 16.83 -21.17
CA ILE A 382 -9.64 17.94 -21.66
C ILE A 382 -9.30 17.65 -23.12
N ASP A 383 -9.73 18.52 -24.02
CA ASP A 383 -9.32 18.46 -25.45
C ASP A 383 -7.87 18.96 -25.56
N LEU A 384 -6.97 18.11 -26.02
CA LEU A 384 -5.53 18.39 -26.08
C LEU A 384 -5.12 19.39 -27.16
N ARG A 385 -6.02 19.74 -28.11
CA ARG A 385 -5.74 20.72 -29.14
C ARG A 385 -6.18 22.13 -28.73
N THR A 386 -7.34 22.21 -28.05
CA THR A 386 -7.96 23.49 -27.70
C THR A 386 -7.84 23.83 -26.22
N HIS A 387 -7.48 22.83 -25.38
CA HIS A 387 -7.50 22.86 -23.92
C HIS A 387 -8.89 23.11 -23.33
N ALA A 388 -9.93 22.97 -24.14
CA ALA A 388 -11.31 23.05 -23.66
C ALA A 388 -11.61 21.89 -22.71
N THR A 389 -12.25 22.22 -21.60
CA THR A 389 -12.61 21.24 -20.57
C THR A 389 -14.12 21.02 -20.56
N SER A 390 -14.55 19.78 -20.56
CA SER A 390 -15.95 19.37 -20.43
C SER A 390 -16.14 18.39 -19.27
N LEU A 391 -17.33 18.41 -18.68
CA LEU A 391 -17.70 17.48 -17.61
C LEU A 391 -17.90 16.08 -18.18
N ASN A 392 -17.35 15.07 -17.50
CA ASN A 392 -17.62 13.67 -17.80
C ASN A 392 -18.54 13.05 -16.73
N THR A 393 -18.17 13.08 -15.44
CA THR A 393 -19.00 12.58 -14.33
C THR A 393 -18.88 13.48 -13.11
N VAL A 394 -19.80 13.36 -12.15
CA VAL A 394 -19.83 14.11 -10.88
C VAL A 394 -20.00 13.18 -9.69
N GLY A 395 -19.80 13.71 -8.49
CA GLY A 395 -20.09 12.99 -7.25
C GLY A 395 -18.97 12.04 -6.83
N HIS A 396 -17.72 12.47 -7.00
CA HIS A 396 -16.52 11.74 -6.56
C HIS A 396 -15.87 12.40 -5.35
N ARG A 397 -15.30 11.60 -4.46
CA ARG A 397 -14.58 12.07 -3.27
C ARG A 397 -13.07 12.16 -3.50
N ASN A 398 -12.46 11.03 -3.75
CA ASN A 398 -11.00 10.91 -3.86
C ASN A 398 -10.59 9.79 -4.82
N PRO A 399 -10.81 9.97 -6.13
CA PRO A 399 -10.44 9.00 -7.14
C PRO A 399 -8.91 8.83 -7.20
N GLN A 400 -8.44 7.59 -7.01
CA GLN A 400 -7.03 7.25 -6.90
C GLN A 400 -6.53 6.34 -8.01
N GLY A 401 -7.40 5.81 -8.85
CA GLY A 401 -7.08 5.05 -10.04
C GLY A 401 -7.98 5.43 -11.20
N LEU A 402 -7.43 5.35 -12.42
CA LEU A 402 -8.15 5.62 -13.64
C LEU A 402 -7.53 4.81 -14.78
N TYR A 403 -8.35 3.99 -15.43
CA TYR A 403 -7.90 3.11 -16.50
C TYR A 403 -8.89 3.10 -17.66
N ALA A 404 -8.43 3.53 -18.83
CA ALA A 404 -9.18 3.41 -20.10
C ALA A 404 -8.86 2.04 -20.72
N ALA A 405 -9.81 1.12 -20.65
CA ALA A 405 -9.64 -0.22 -21.19
C ALA A 405 -9.72 -0.23 -22.72
N PRO A 406 -9.05 -1.18 -23.41
CA PRO A 406 -9.08 -1.28 -24.88
C PRO A 406 -10.48 -1.49 -25.47
N ASP A 407 -11.42 -2.01 -24.69
CA ASP A 407 -12.81 -2.21 -25.09
C ASP A 407 -13.70 -0.97 -24.92
N GLY A 408 -13.10 0.17 -24.54
CA GLY A 408 -13.78 1.46 -24.36
C GLY A 408 -14.39 1.66 -22.97
N ARG A 409 -14.33 0.68 -22.07
CA ARG A 409 -14.72 0.86 -20.68
C ARG A 409 -13.71 1.74 -19.94
N ILE A 410 -14.19 2.58 -19.03
CA ILE A 410 -13.35 3.43 -18.20
C ILE A 410 -13.57 3.02 -16.75
N TRP A 411 -12.55 2.42 -16.17
CA TRP A 411 -12.55 1.99 -14.78
C TRP A 411 -11.94 3.06 -13.89
N GLU A 412 -12.54 3.25 -12.75
CA GLU A 412 -12.09 4.21 -11.74
C GLU A 412 -12.12 3.55 -10.38
N THR A 413 -11.15 3.88 -9.54
CA THR A 413 -11.10 3.47 -8.14
C THR A 413 -11.08 4.67 -7.22
N GLU A 414 -11.87 4.62 -6.15
CA GLU A 414 -12.09 5.76 -5.29
C GLU A 414 -11.95 5.42 -3.82
N HIS A 415 -11.18 6.27 -3.09
CA HIS A 415 -11.18 6.24 -1.63
C HIS A 415 -12.43 6.89 -1.09
N SER A 416 -13.17 6.16 -0.27
CA SER A 416 -14.18 6.75 0.58
C SER A 416 -13.57 7.25 1.91
N ALA A 417 -14.40 7.60 2.88
CA ALA A 417 -13.96 8.00 4.21
C ALA A 417 -13.61 6.75 5.07
N GLN A 418 -14.35 6.46 6.12
CA GLN A 418 -14.13 5.24 6.91
C GLN A 418 -14.92 4.08 6.30
N GLY A 419 -14.26 3.23 5.51
CA GLY A 419 -14.88 2.19 4.70
C GLY A 419 -15.51 2.74 3.42
N GLY A 420 -15.99 1.84 2.56
CA GLY A 420 -16.68 2.21 1.33
C GLY A 420 -15.78 2.62 0.18
N ASP A 421 -14.51 2.19 0.13
CA ASP A 421 -13.69 2.35 -1.08
C ASP A 421 -14.38 1.67 -2.25
N GLU A 422 -14.30 2.25 -3.47
CA GLU A 422 -15.13 1.84 -4.58
C GLU A 422 -14.33 1.49 -5.84
N LEU A 423 -14.86 0.52 -6.59
CA LEU A 423 -14.54 0.30 -7.98
C LEU A 423 -15.73 0.77 -8.82
N ASN A 424 -15.52 1.74 -9.67
CA ASN A 424 -16.51 2.36 -10.51
C ASN A 424 -16.27 2.06 -11.99
N LEU A 425 -17.36 1.86 -12.74
CA LEU A 425 -17.36 1.91 -14.20
C LEU A 425 -17.97 3.26 -14.61
N LEU A 426 -17.13 4.12 -15.20
CA LEU A 426 -17.54 5.49 -15.52
C LEU A 426 -18.48 5.53 -16.73
N GLU A 427 -19.64 6.16 -16.54
CA GLU A 427 -20.61 6.45 -17.57
C GLU A 427 -20.74 7.97 -17.74
N PRO A 428 -20.50 8.52 -18.95
CA PRO A 428 -20.60 9.96 -19.17
C PRO A 428 -21.95 10.54 -18.73
N GLY A 429 -21.92 11.65 -17.98
CA GLY A 429 -23.11 12.30 -17.43
C GLY A 429 -23.63 11.72 -16.12
N ALA A 430 -23.09 10.61 -15.65
CA ALA A 430 -23.54 9.99 -14.39
C ALA A 430 -23.07 10.75 -13.16
N ASN A 431 -23.87 10.63 -12.08
CA ASN A 431 -23.56 11.11 -10.73
C ASN A 431 -23.33 9.92 -9.80
N TYR A 432 -22.13 9.83 -9.20
CA TYR A 432 -21.70 8.76 -8.28
C TYR A 432 -22.06 9.03 -6.83
N GLY A 433 -22.63 10.18 -6.55
CA GLY A 433 -23.40 10.47 -5.34
C GLY A 433 -22.66 11.19 -4.24
N TRP A 434 -21.31 11.17 -4.17
CA TRP A 434 -20.59 11.89 -3.13
C TRP A 434 -20.88 13.41 -3.14
N PRO A 435 -21.11 14.08 -2.00
CA PRO A 435 -21.20 13.58 -0.62
C PRO A 435 -22.62 13.24 -0.16
N LEU A 436 -23.56 13.11 -1.09
CA LEU A 436 -24.97 12.83 -0.77
C LEU A 436 -25.16 11.38 -0.34
N VAL A 437 -24.44 10.45 -0.98
CA VAL A 437 -24.43 9.04 -0.63
C VAL A 437 -23.00 8.50 -0.58
N THR A 438 -22.77 7.49 0.24
CA THR A 438 -21.57 6.67 0.33
C THR A 438 -21.85 5.40 1.13
N TYR A 439 -21.07 4.33 0.93
CA TYR A 439 -21.09 3.14 1.78
C TYR A 439 -20.22 3.29 3.05
N GLY A 440 -19.43 4.37 3.15
CA GLY A 440 -18.60 4.70 4.31
C GLY A 440 -19.21 5.72 5.24
N THR A 441 -18.52 6.01 6.34
CA THR A 441 -18.84 7.08 7.30
C THR A 441 -17.66 8.03 7.42
N ASP A 442 -17.85 9.19 8.05
CA ASP A 442 -16.74 10.08 8.36
C ASP A 442 -15.82 9.49 9.45
N TYR A 443 -14.55 9.88 9.41
CA TYR A 443 -13.55 9.38 10.36
C TYR A 443 -13.82 9.82 11.79
N GLY A 444 -14.03 8.84 12.65
CA GLY A 444 -14.12 9.06 14.11
C GLY A 444 -15.41 9.67 14.63
N SER A 445 -16.29 10.16 13.78
CA SER A 445 -17.54 10.81 14.16
C SER A 445 -18.80 9.99 13.87
N LEU A 446 -18.69 8.99 12.98
CA LEU A 446 -19.80 8.22 12.45
C LEU A 446 -20.89 9.09 11.78
N ILE A 447 -20.50 10.28 11.31
CA ILE A 447 -21.36 11.14 10.53
C ILE A 447 -21.54 10.52 9.14
N TRP A 448 -22.79 10.32 8.77
CA TRP A 448 -23.17 9.86 7.45
C TRP A 448 -23.21 11.01 6.46
N PRO A 449 -23.18 10.72 5.16
CA PRO A 449 -23.29 11.73 4.13
C PRO A 449 -24.61 12.51 4.20
N LEU A 450 -24.73 13.55 3.36
CA LEU A 450 -25.83 14.54 3.38
C LEU A 450 -27.19 13.98 2.88
N SER A 451 -27.33 12.66 2.76
CA SER A 451 -28.56 12.03 2.30
C SER A 451 -29.50 11.69 3.46
N GLU A 452 -30.81 11.79 3.22
CA GLU A 452 -31.85 11.26 4.09
C GLU A 452 -31.90 9.72 4.08
N GLN A 453 -31.37 9.09 3.01
CA GLN A 453 -31.33 7.64 2.81
C GLN A 453 -29.92 7.09 3.00
N GLN A 454 -29.42 7.10 4.20
CA GLN A 454 -28.08 6.64 4.56
C GLN A 454 -27.83 5.20 4.11
N GLY A 455 -26.67 4.96 3.46
CA GLY A 455 -26.29 3.63 2.96
C GLY A 455 -27.01 3.16 1.69
N HIS A 456 -27.84 4.01 1.09
CA HIS A 456 -28.54 3.72 -0.17
C HIS A 456 -28.10 4.67 -1.29
N HIS A 457 -27.88 4.14 -2.50
CA HIS A 457 -27.54 4.91 -3.70
C HIS A 457 -28.73 5.16 -4.61
N ALA A 458 -29.94 5.26 -4.04
CA ALA A 458 -31.13 5.54 -4.85
C ALA A 458 -30.98 6.86 -5.61
N GLY A 459 -31.12 6.80 -6.95
CA GLY A 459 -30.97 7.96 -7.82
C GLY A 459 -29.53 8.31 -8.23
N PHE A 460 -28.53 7.53 -7.78
CA PHE A 460 -27.13 7.69 -8.13
C PHE A 460 -26.57 6.44 -8.79
N ARG A 461 -25.47 6.59 -9.54
CA ARG A 461 -24.76 5.45 -10.10
C ARG A 461 -24.09 4.65 -8.98
N GLN A 462 -24.41 3.36 -8.91
CA GLN A 462 -23.79 2.46 -7.92
C GLN A 462 -22.41 2.05 -8.39
N PRO A 463 -21.44 1.86 -7.44
CA PRO A 463 -20.18 1.23 -7.75
C PRO A 463 -20.36 -0.23 -8.20
N VAL A 464 -19.42 -0.71 -8.99
CA VAL A 464 -19.34 -2.15 -9.35
C VAL A 464 -19.03 -2.99 -8.11
N TYR A 465 -18.22 -2.45 -7.21
CA TYR A 465 -17.94 -3.05 -5.91
C TYR A 465 -17.52 -1.99 -4.88
N SER A 466 -17.84 -2.25 -3.62
CA SER A 466 -17.40 -1.42 -2.49
C SER A 466 -16.80 -2.25 -1.36
N TRP A 467 -15.68 -1.79 -0.80
CA TRP A 467 -14.95 -2.48 0.28
C TRP A 467 -15.33 -1.94 1.65
N LEU A 468 -15.78 -2.86 2.53
CA LEU A 468 -16.03 -2.62 3.94
C LEU A 468 -15.34 -3.70 4.78
N PRO A 469 -14.26 -3.38 5.52
CA PRO A 469 -13.63 -2.07 5.67
C PRO A 469 -12.92 -1.57 4.41
N GLY A 470 -12.60 -0.27 4.34
CA GLY A 470 -11.82 0.32 3.26
C GLY A 470 -10.39 -0.24 3.20
N ILE A 471 -9.88 -0.41 2.00
CA ILE A 471 -8.56 -1.01 1.72
C ILE A 471 -7.48 0.04 1.40
N GLY A 472 -7.86 1.31 1.31
CA GLY A 472 -6.98 2.38 0.84
C GLY A 472 -6.60 2.16 -0.62
N ILE A 473 -7.60 2.10 -1.49
CA ILE A 473 -7.48 1.75 -2.90
C ILE A 473 -6.57 2.72 -3.68
N SER A 474 -5.87 2.27 -4.72
CA SER A 474 -5.02 3.10 -5.57
C SER A 474 -5.24 2.78 -7.05
N ASN A 475 -4.21 2.92 -7.89
CA ASN A 475 -4.38 2.72 -9.33
C ASN A 475 -4.64 1.26 -9.71
N LEU A 476 -5.09 1.05 -10.94
CA LEU A 476 -5.50 -0.25 -11.46
C LEU A 476 -5.04 -0.45 -12.91
N VAL A 477 -4.98 -1.73 -13.31
CA VAL A 477 -4.73 -2.17 -14.68
C VAL A 477 -5.59 -3.39 -14.99
N GLN A 478 -5.98 -3.58 -16.23
CA GLN A 478 -6.56 -4.83 -16.72
C GLN A 478 -5.48 -5.70 -17.37
N ILE A 479 -5.41 -6.97 -17.00
CA ILE A 479 -4.44 -7.92 -17.55
C ILE A 479 -4.81 -8.24 -19.01
N GLN A 480 -3.88 -7.99 -19.93
CA GLN A 480 -4.06 -8.18 -21.38
C GLN A 480 -3.15 -9.25 -21.96
N ARG A 481 -1.98 -9.46 -21.35
CA ARG A 481 -0.90 -10.30 -21.88
C ARG A 481 -1.01 -11.76 -21.42
N GLU A 482 -0.27 -12.61 -22.10
CA GLU A 482 -0.30 -14.08 -21.92
C GLU A 482 0.57 -14.61 -20.74
N ARG A 483 1.23 -13.71 -19.97
CA ARG A 483 2.05 -14.15 -18.83
C ARG A 483 1.21 -14.73 -17.70
N PHE A 484 -0.01 -14.19 -17.55
CA PHE A 484 -1.01 -14.63 -16.59
C PHE A 484 -2.29 -15.08 -17.31
N PRO A 485 -2.27 -16.22 -18.02
CA PRO A 485 -3.37 -16.61 -18.89
C PRO A 485 -4.72 -16.73 -18.18
N VAL A 486 -4.71 -17.20 -16.89
CA VAL A 486 -5.94 -17.32 -16.08
C VAL A 486 -6.45 -15.96 -15.59
N TRP A 487 -5.60 -14.95 -15.54
CA TRP A 487 -5.97 -13.61 -15.09
C TRP A 487 -6.31 -12.65 -16.25
N ARG A 488 -6.23 -13.15 -17.48
CA ARG A 488 -6.51 -12.33 -18.66
C ARG A 488 -7.93 -11.77 -18.63
N GLY A 489 -8.05 -10.44 -18.76
CA GLY A 489 -9.31 -9.72 -18.64
C GLY A 489 -9.68 -9.29 -17.23
N ASP A 490 -9.02 -9.82 -16.20
CA ASP A 490 -9.22 -9.40 -14.80
C ASP A 490 -8.60 -8.04 -14.54
N LEU A 491 -9.14 -7.31 -13.55
CA LEU A 491 -8.53 -6.09 -13.04
C LEU A 491 -7.57 -6.43 -11.89
N LEU A 492 -6.44 -5.75 -11.87
CA LEU A 492 -5.55 -5.72 -10.71
C LEU A 492 -5.55 -4.31 -10.12
N ILE A 493 -5.88 -4.20 -8.86
CA ILE A 493 -6.00 -2.95 -8.12
C ILE A 493 -4.93 -2.90 -7.05
N GLY A 494 -4.13 -1.82 -7.04
CA GLY A 494 -3.18 -1.54 -5.97
C GLY A 494 -3.87 -1.01 -4.72
N THR A 495 -3.27 -1.24 -3.54
CA THR A 495 -3.77 -0.67 -2.30
C THR A 495 -2.67 -0.10 -1.42
N LEU A 496 -2.99 1.00 -0.76
CA LEU A 496 -2.11 1.69 0.19
C LEU A 496 -2.35 1.20 1.62
N GLY A 497 -3.63 1.02 1.99
CA GLY A 497 -4.05 0.62 3.33
C GLY A 497 -3.84 -0.87 3.58
N ALA A 498 -4.39 -1.72 2.72
CA ALA A 498 -4.25 -3.16 2.79
C ALA A 498 -2.87 -3.68 2.38
N ARG A 499 -2.00 -2.84 1.74
CA ARG A 499 -0.65 -3.19 1.28
C ARG A 499 -0.61 -4.45 0.41
N SER A 500 -1.56 -4.55 -0.49
CA SER A 500 -1.85 -5.71 -1.32
C SER A 500 -2.17 -5.28 -2.75
N LEU A 501 -2.13 -6.22 -3.69
CA LEU A 501 -2.96 -6.14 -4.88
C LEU A 501 -4.30 -6.82 -4.60
N PHE A 502 -5.34 -6.40 -5.29
CA PHE A 502 -6.61 -7.10 -5.36
C PHE A 502 -6.88 -7.48 -6.81
N ARG A 503 -7.03 -8.77 -7.06
CA ARG A 503 -7.49 -9.27 -8.35
C ARG A 503 -9.00 -9.31 -8.35
N ILE A 504 -9.61 -8.75 -9.39
CA ILE A 504 -11.06 -8.71 -9.57
C ILE A 504 -11.41 -9.47 -10.84
N VAL A 505 -12.09 -10.58 -10.70
CA VAL A 505 -12.66 -11.33 -11.82
C VAL A 505 -13.97 -10.70 -12.22
N LEU A 506 -14.10 -10.37 -13.50
CA LEU A 506 -15.28 -9.73 -14.06
C LEU A 506 -16.15 -10.74 -14.84
N ASP A 507 -17.47 -10.65 -14.63
CA ASP A 507 -18.50 -11.21 -15.52
C ASP A 507 -19.28 -10.03 -16.12
N GLY A 508 -18.96 -9.68 -17.35
CA GLY A 508 -19.41 -8.42 -17.95
C GLY A 508 -18.91 -7.20 -17.16
N ASN A 509 -19.82 -6.49 -16.54
CA ASN A 509 -19.52 -5.33 -15.69
C ASN A 509 -19.65 -5.63 -14.18
N ARG A 510 -19.80 -6.90 -13.80
CA ARG A 510 -19.94 -7.33 -12.39
C ARG A 510 -18.63 -7.90 -11.88
N ALA A 511 -18.24 -7.51 -10.69
CA ALA A 511 -17.18 -8.20 -9.94
C ALA A 511 -17.76 -9.50 -9.33
N VAL A 512 -17.20 -10.65 -9.69
CA VAL A 512 -17.69 -11.97 -9.24
C VAL A 512 -16.71 -12.67 -8.30
N VAL A 513 -15.42 -12.38 -8.39
CA VAL A 513 -14.39 -12.84 -7.44
C VAL A 513 -13.48 -11.69 -7.09
N ILE A 514 -13.12 -11.60 -5.83
CA ILE A 514 -12.16 -10.63 -5.31
C ILE A 514 -11.11 -11.38 -4.51
N GLU A 515 -9.87 -11.40 -5.02
CA GLU A 515 -8.76 -12.12 -4.43
C GLU A 515 -7.70 -11.13 -3.92
N PRO A 516 -7.46 -11.05 -2.60
CA PRO A 516 -6.37 -10.26 -2.05
C PRO A 516 -5.03 -10.96 -2.24
N ILE A 517 -4.02 -10.25 -2.70
CA ILE A 517 -2.64 -10.71 -2.92
C ILE A 517 -1.72 -9.87 -2.03
N PRO A 518 -1.31 -10.38 -0.86
CA PRO A 518 -0.57 -9.60 0.13
C PRO A 518 0.88 -9.37 -0.31
N LEU A 519 1.27 -8.11 -0.49
CA LEU A 519 2.64 -7.72 -0.86
C LEU A 519 3.40 -7.06 0.30
N GLN A 520 2.72 -6.66 1.37
CA GLN A 520 3.26 -5.88 2.50
C GLN A 520 3.86 -4.53 2.08
N LYS A 521 3.48 -4.03 0.90
CA LYS A 521 3.91 -2.75 0.31
C LYS A 521 2.71 -1.87 -0.02
N ARG A 522 2.88 -0.57 0.16
CA ARG A 522 1.86 0.41 -0.22
C ARG A 522 1.94 0.65 -1.74
N VAL A 523 1.15 -0.11 -2.48
CA VAL A 523 1.14 -0.04 -3.95
C VAL A 523 0.46 1.26 -4.39
N ARG A 524 1.20 2.14 -5.07
CA ARG A 524 0.71 3.42 -5.60
C ARG A 524 0.22 3.28 -7.03
N ASP A 525 0.96 2.54 -7.85
CA ASP A 525 0.68 2.37 -9.25
C ASP A 525 1.05 0.97 -9.74
N VAL A 526 0.41 0.52 -10.81
CA VAL A 526 0.61 -0.80 -11.41
C VAL A 526 0.53 -0.70 -12.92
N GLN A 527 1.48 -1.35 -13.61
CA GLN A 527 1.55 -1.45 -15.06
C GLN A 527 1.84 -2.89 -15.50
N GLU A 528 1.34 -3.28 -16.66
CA GLU A 528 1.68 -4.54 -17.30
C GLU A 528 2.80 -4.31 -18.32
N LEU A 529 3.92 -5.06 -18.20
CA LEU A 529 5.05 -5.02 -19.13
C LEU A 529 4.71 -5.70 -20.46
N ASP A 530 5.55 -5.49 -21.49
CA ASP A 530 5.36 -6.14 -22.81
C ASP A 530 5.47 -7.65 -22.76
N ASP A 531 6.29 -8.17 -21.84
CA ASP A 531 6.42 -9.61 -21.60
C ASP A 531 5.38 -10.18 -20.62
N GLY A 532 4.42 -9.35 -20.22
CA GLY A 532 3.31 -9.69 -19.33
C GLY A 532 3.66 -9.73 -17.84
N ARG A 533 4.90 -9.45 -17.43
CA ARG A 533 5.19 -9.19 -16.00
C ARG A 533 4.48 -7.93 -15.54
N LEU A 534 4.28 -7.79 -14.23
CA LEU A 534 3.75 -6.57 -13.64
C LEU A 534 4.90 -5.73 -13.09
N LEU A 535 4.79 -4.42 -13.26
CA LEU A 535 5.66 -3.42 -12.65
C LEU A 535 4.83 -2.54 -11.73
N LEU A 536 5.25 -2.43 -10.48
CA LEU A 536 4.56 -1.64 -9.46
C LEU A 536 5.46 -0.55 -8.92
N TRP A 537 4.88 0.62 -8.70
CA TRP A 537 5.46 1.70 -7.91
C TRP A 537 4.84 1.75 -6.53
N THR A 538 5.66 1.94 -5.49
CA THR A 538 5.20 1.96 -4.09
C THR A 538 5.47 3.29 -3.41
N ASP A 539 4.64 3.66 -2.42
CA ASP A 539 4.87 4.81 -1.54
C ASP A 539 6.14 4.66 -0.68
N ASP A 540 6.72 3.47 -0.64
CA ASP A 540 7.97 3.17 0.08
C ASP A 540 9.22 3.38 -0.80
N ALA A 541 9.03 3.92 -2.01
CA ALA A 541 10.05 4.18 -3.03
C ALA A 541 10.73 2.91 -3.59
N ALA A 542 10.03 1.78 -3.57
CA ALA A 542 10.45 0.55 -4.23
C ALA A 542 9.71 0.35 -5.56
N LEU A 543 10.39 -0.22 -6.54
CA LEU A 543 9.80 -0.79 -7.74
C LEU A 543 9.71 -2.31 -7.57
N LEU A 544 8.54 -2.89 -7.83
CA LEU A 544 8.36 -4.33 -7.76
C LEU A 544 8.12 -4.89 -9.15
N THR A 545 8.75 -6.04 -9.44
CA THR A 545 8.33 -6.88 -10.56
C THR A 545 7.65 -8.13 -10.04
N ILE A 546 6.54 -8.51 -10.67
CA ILE A 546 5.77 -9.70 -10.31
C ILE A 546 5.57 -10.57 -11.53
N GLU A 547 5.83 -11.85 -11.35
CA GLU A 547 5.61 -12.88 -12.37
C GLU A 547 5.26 -14.22 -11.72
N PRO A 548 4.64 -15.16 -12.44
CA PRO A 548 4.51 -16.53 -11.98
C PRO A 548 5.88 -17.16 -11.71
N ALA A 549 6.01 -17.89 -10.59
CA ALA A 549 7.28 -18.48 -10.18
C ALA A 549 7.67 -19.72 -11.01
N GLY A 550 6.67 -20.44 -11.54
CA GLY A 550 6.86 -21.64 -12.34
C GLY A 550 6.93 -21.40 -13.85
N SER A 551 7.23 -22.44 -14.61
CA SER A 551 7.11 -22.41 -16.06
C SER A 551 5.63 -22.30 -16.48
N ARG A 552 5.37 -21.85 -17.72
CA ARG A 552 4.00 -21.83 -18.28
C ARG A 552 3.33 -23.20 -18.20
N ALA A 553 4.08 -24.24 -18.51
CA ALA A 553 3.58 -25.62 -18.46
C ALA A 553 3.24 -26.10 -17.05
N GLU A 554 4.03 -25.71 -16.05
CA GLU A 554 3.74 -25.98 -14.63
C GLU A 554 2.48 -25.28 -14.17
N MET A 555 2.31 -24.01 -14.56
CA MET A 555 1.10 -23.24 -14.27
C MET A 555 -0.14 -23.82 -14.95
N GLU A 556 0.00 -24.24 -16.21
CA GLU A 556 -1.07 -24.93 -16.96
C GLU A 556 -1.49 -26.22 -16.26
N PHE A 557 -0.52 -27.01 -15.80
CA PHE A 557 -0.79 -28.20 -15.01
C PHE A 557 -1.51 -27.85 -13.70
N ALA A 558 -1.03 -26.85 -12.98
CA ALA A 558 -1.66 -26.40 -11.74
C ALA A 558 -3.11 -25.97 -11.94
N ASN A 559 -3.41 -25.26 -13.01
CA ASN A 559 -4.73 -24.71 -13.30
C ASN A 559 -5.70 -25.75 -13.89
N ALA A 560 -5.25 -26.53 -14.86
CA ALA A 560 -6.14 -27.41 -15.62
C ALA A 560 -6.18 -28.86 -15.11
N CYS A 561 -5.14 -29.31 -14.41
CA CYS A 561 -4.95 -30.73 -14.07
C CYS A 561 -4.93 -31.01 -12.58
N SER A 562 -4.36 -30.10 -11.76
CA SER A 562 -4.05 -30.39 -10.37
C SER A 562 -5.27 -30.54 -9.47
N SER A 563 -6.45 -30.04 -9.87
CA SER A 563 -7.72 -30.28 -9.17
C SER A 563 -8.06 -31.78 -9.12
N CYS A 564 -7.76 -32.50 -10.20
CA CYS A 564 -8.07 -33.92 -10.35
C CYS A 564 -6.83 -34.82 -10.23
N HIS A 565 -5.64 -34.36 -10.57
CA HIS A 565 -4.41 -35.16 -10.60
C HIS A 565 -3.34 -34.62 -9.64
N ARG A 566 -2.55 -35.54 -9.10
CA ARG A 566 -1.21 -35.26 -8.54
C ARG A 566 -0.14 -35.72 -9.52
N ILE A 567 1.12 -35.35 -9.31
CA ILE A 567 2.24 -35.70 -10.19
C ILE A 567 3.54 -35.97 -9.41
N ASN A 568 3.47 -36.29 -8.12
CA ASN A 568 4.67 -36.27 -7.26
C ASN A 568 5.07 -37.58 -6.60
N ASP A 569 4.16 -38.34 -5.99
CA ASP A 569 4.58 -39.48 -5.14
C ASP A 569 3.89 -40.81 -5.41
N GLY A 570 2.80 -40.83 -6.15
CA GLY A 570 2.02 -42.05 -6.45
C GLY A 570 1.28 -42.64 -5.25
N LEU A 571 1.38 -42.04 -4.06
CA LEU A 571 0.85 -42.63 -2.82
C LEU A 571 -0.62 -42.29 -2.60
N SER A 572 -1.09 -41.22 -3.23
CA SER A 572 -2.46 -40.75 -3.05
C SER A 572 -3.07 -40.22 -4.34
N HIS A 573 -4.30 -40.60 -4.62
CA HIS A 573 -5.07 -40.14 -5.76
C HIS A 573 -6.02 -39.02 -5.36
N ARG A 574 -6.41 -38.23 -6.34
CA ARG A 574 -7.53 -37.28 -6.24
C ARG A 574 -8.74 -37.88 -7.00
N MET A 575 -9.53 -37.03 -7.64
CA MET A 575 -10.59 -37.48 -8.54
C MET A 575 -10.03 -38.31 -9.71
N GLY A 576 -8.83 -37.95 -10.19
CA GLY A 576 -8.04 -38.70 -11.18
C GLY A 576 -6.82 -39.38 -10.54
N PRO A 577 -6.18 -40.29 -11.28
CA PRO A 577 -4.98 -40.99 -10.83
C PRO A 577 -3.80 -40.02 -10.63
N ASP A 578 -2.92 -40.33 -9.66
CA ASP A 578 -1.63 -39.66 -9.60
C ASP A 578 -0.82 -39.96 -10.87
N LEU A 579 -0.17 -38.96 -11.44
CA LEU A 579 0.61 -39.07 -12.68
C LEU A 579 2.09 -39.44 -12.44
N TYR A 580 2.48 -39.71 -11.19
CA TYR A 580 3.83 -40.22 -10.88
C TYR A 580 4.17 -41.46 -11.67
N ARG A 581 5.34 -41.49 -12.28
CA ARG A 581 5.82 -42.57 -13.14
C ARG A 581 4.84 -42.94 -14.26
N LEU A 582 4.16 -41.95 -14.81
CA LEU A 582 3.16 -42.13 -15.85
C LEU A 582 3.70 -42.90 -17.06
N LEU A 583 4.98 -42.66 -17.43
CA LEU A 583 5.64 -43.29 -18.60
C LEU A 583 6.12 -44.70 -18.32
N ASP A 584 6.29 -45.09 -17.06
CA ASP A 584 6.80 -46.40 -16.66
C ASP A 584 5.69 -47.45 -16.47
N ARG A 585 4.44 -47.00 -16.55
CA ARG A 585 3.27 -47.87 -16.35
C ARG A 585 2.33 -47.86 -17.55
N GLY A 586 1.56 -48.91 -17.69
CA GLY A 586 0.53 -49.01 -18.73
C GLY A 586 -0.57 -47.95 -18.61
N VAL A 587 -1.29 -47.72 -19.68
CA VAL A 587 -2.54 -46.95 -19.62
C VAL A 587 -3.49 -47.62 -18.64
N ALA A 588 -4.17 -46.84 -17.81
CA ALA A 588 -4.98 -47.32 -16.68
C ALA A 588 -4.19 -48.11 -15.61
N GLY A 589 -2.87 -47.94 -15.52
CA GLY A 589 -1.98 -48.73 -14.65
C GLY A 589 -1.54 -48.05 -13.36
N ALA A 590 -2.26 -47.02 -12.82
CA ALA A 590 -1.94 -46.48 -11.51
C ALA A 590 -2.37 -47.44 -10.39
N GLU A 591 -1.43 -47.77 -9.50
CA GLU A 591 -1.68 -48.63 -8.36
C GLU A 591 -2.76 -48.02 -7.45
N ASN A 592 -3.67 -48.83 -6.97
CA ASN A 592 -4.75 -48.45 -6.04
C ASN A 592 -5.74 -47.38 -6.57
N TYR A 593 -5.75 -47.08 -7.88
CA TYR A 593 -6.78 -46.26 -8.49
C TYR A 593 -7.81 -47.12 -9.23
N GLY A 594 -8.97 -47.31 -8.62
CA GLY A 594 -10.03 -48.21 -9.11
C GLY A 594 -11.07 -47.59 -10.06
N ALA A 595 -10.99 -46.28 -10.33
CA ALA A 595 -12.02 -45.55 -11.05
C ALA A 595 -11.76 -45.35 -12.55
N TYR A 596 -10.91 -46.18 -13.15
CA TYR A 596 -10.69 -46.18 -14.60
C TYR A 596 -11.90 -46.64 -15.37
N THR A 597 -12.30 -45.90 -16.39
CA THR A 597 -13.39 -46.30 -17.30
C THR A 597 -12.97 -47.42 -18.21
N PRO A 598 -13.90 -48.23 -18.70
CA PRO A 598 -13.58 -49.31 -19.68
C PRO A 598 -12.88 -48.79 -20.93
N ALA A 599 -13.19 -47.56 -21.36
CA ALA A 599 -12.54 -46.92 -22.51
C ALA A 599 -11.02 -46.75 -22.31
N LEU A 600 -10.59 -46.28 -21.13
CA LEU A 600 -9.16 -46.17 -20.81
C LEU A 600 -8.48 -47.54 -20.61
N GLN A 601 -9.17 -48.49 -19.99
CA GLN A 601 -8.63 -49.86 -19.80
C GLN A 601 -8.40 -50.57 -21.14
N GLN A 602 -9.30 -50.39 -22.11
CA GLN A 602 -9.21 -50.99 -23.45
C GLN A 602 -8.16 -50.34 -24.33
N LEU A 603 -7.75 -49.10 -24.05
CA LEU A 603 -6.75 -48.38 -24.81
C LEU A 603 -5.40 -49.11 -24.84
N GLY A 604 -5.03 -49.83 -23.77
CA GLY A 604 -3.86 -50.67 -23.63
C GLY A 604 -2.54 -49.93 -23.89
N GLY A 605 -1.42 -50.65 -23.74
CA GLY A 605 -0.07 -50.14 -23.98
C GLY A 605 0.35 -49.08 -22.93
N GLY A 606 1.39 -48.29 -23.24
CA GLY A 606 1.96 -47.26 -22.36
C GLY A 606 1.71 -45.85 -22.87
N TRP A 607 1.93 -44.90 -22.00
CA TRP A 607 1.98 -43.49 -22.38
C TRP A 607 3.32 -43.14 -23.01
N ASN A 608 3.28 -42.34 -24.07
CA ASN A 608 4.43 -41.72 -24.70
C ASN A 608 4.07 -40.29 -25.13
N LYS A 609 5.05 -39.54 -25.63
CA LYS A 609 4.87 -38.15 -26.02
C LYS A 609 3.71 -37.97 -26.99
N GLN A 610 3.66 -38.78 -28.05
CA GLN A 610 2.63 -38.65 -29.09
C GLN A 610 1.24 -38.95 -28.54
N ARG A 611 1.09 -40.06 -27.83
CA ARG A 611 -0.20 -40.48 -27.26
C ARG A 611 -0.71 -39.49 -26.19
N LEU A 612 0.21 -38.95 -25.40
CA LEU A 612 -0.17 -37.90 -24.41
C LEU A 612 -0.58 -36.62 -25.09
N ASP A 613 0.08 -36.22 -26.18
CA ASP A 613 -0.31 -35.07 -26.98
C ASP A 613 -1.71 -35.23 -27.60
N GLU A 614 -1.95 -36.41 -28.21
CA GLU A 614 -3.25 -36.73 -28.80
C GLU A 614 -4.37 -36.78 -27.75
N PHE A 615 -4.09 -37.37 -26.58
CA PHE A 615 -5.05 -37.44 -25.47
C PHE A 615 -5.35 -36.06 -24.88
N LEU A 616 -4.35 -35.21 -24.70
CA LEU A 616 -4.56 -33.86 -24.18
C LEU A 616 -5.17 -32.89 -25.21
N ARG A 617 -5.12 -33.26 -26.51
CA ARG A 617 -5.85 -32.53 -27.56
C ARG A 617 -7.36 -32.75 -27.44
N ASP A 618 -7.79 -33.99 -27.30
CA ASP A 618 -9.18 -34.38 -27.16
C ASP A 618 -9.30 -35.76 -26.47
N PRO A 619 -9.48 -35.75 -25.13
CA PRO A 619 -9.60 -37.01 -24.38
C PRO A 619 -10.75 -37.91 -24.81
N GLN A 620 -11.88 -37.31 -25.24
CA GLN A 620 -13.07 -38.04 -25.66
C GLN A 620 -12.91 -38.67 -27.04
N ALA A 621 -12.11 -38.07 -27.94
CA ALA A 621 -11.80 -38.66 -29.22
C ALA A 621 -10.85 -39.88 -29.09
N VAL A 622 -9.90 -39.82 -28.13
CA VAL A 622 -8.91 -40.92 -27.94
C VAL A 622 -9.49 -42.05 -27.09
N ALA A 623 -10.29 -41.73 -26.08
CA ALA A 623 -10.94 -42.73 -25.20
C ALA A 623 -12.42 -42.36 -24.97
N PRO A 624 -13.30 -42.71 -25.93
CA PRO A 624 -14.74 -42.34 -25.83
C PRO A 624 -15.38 -42.92 -24.57
N GLY A 625 -15.99 -42.05 -23.78
CA GLY A 625 -16.56 -42.40 -22.48
C GLY A 625 -15.55 -42.38 -21.31
N THR A 626 -14.40 -41.75 -21.49
CA THR A 626 -13.54 -41.44 -20.35
C THR A 626 -14.25 -40.47 -19.38
N SER A 627 -14.03 -40.67 -18.07
CA SER A 627 -14.53 -39.78 -17.02
C SER A 627 -13.73 -38.49 -16.88
N MET A 628 -12.70 -38.29 -17.69
CA MET A 628 -11.93 -37.04 -17.73
C MET A 628 -12.71 -36.00 -18.51
N GLU A 629 -13.39 -35.12 -17.81
CA GLU A 629 -14.20 -34.01 -18.36
C GLU A 629 -13.32 -32.81 -18.75
N PHE A 630 -12.15 -33.04 -19.29
CA PHE A 630 -11.22 -32.01 -19.77
C PHE A 630 -11.53 -31.70 -21.26
N PRO A 631 -11.74 -30.42 -21.61
CA PRO A 631 -12.13 -30.05 -22.98
C PRO A 631 -11.00 -30.20 -24.00
N GLY A 632 -9.78 -30.45 -23.53
CA GLY A 632 -8.59 -30.51 -24.38
C GLY A 632 -7.92 -29.16 -24.61
N ILE A 633 -6.69 -29.20 -25.15
CA ILE A 633 -5.88 -28.01 -25.50
C ILE A 633 -5.69 -28.01 -27.01
N ALA A 634 -6.33 -27.05 -27.68
CA ALA A 634 -6.26 -26.92 -29.13
C ALA A 634 -4.91 -26.35 -29.63
N ASP A 635 -4.29 -25.44 -28.87
CA ASP A 635 -2.99 -24.82 -29.20
C ASP A 635 -1.86 -25.84 -29.12
N ASP A 636 -1.23 -26.12 -30.27
CA ASP A 636 -0.17 -27.16 -30.41
C ASP A 636 1.07 -26.82 -29.55
N ARG A 637 1.44 -25.54 -29.42
CA ARG A 637 2.62 -25.13 -28.64
C ARG A 637 2.36 -25.25 -27.14
N GLN A 638 1.23 -24.77 -26.67
CA GLN A 638 0.81 -24.87 -25.27
C GLN A 638 0.73 -26.35 -24.84
N ARG A 639 0.11 -27.18 -25.66
CA ARG A 639 -0.03 -28.62 -25.43
C ARG A 639 1.33 -29.32 -25.40
N ALA A 640 2.23 -28.99 -26.34
CA ALA A 640 3.59 -29.59 -26.38
C ALA A 640 4.42 -29.19 -25.13
N GLU A 641 4.31 -27.98 -24.63
CA GLU A 641 4.96 -27.51 -23.41
C GLU A 641 4.42 -28.28 -22.18
N LEU A 642 3.10 -28.45 -22.07
CA LEU A 642 2.48 -29.23 -20.99
C LEU A 642 2.85 -30.72 -21.04
N VAL A 643 2.86 -31.34 -22.22
CA VAL A 643 3.30 -32.71 -22.41
C VAL A 643 4.74 -32.87 -21.92
N ALA A 644 5.64 -31.98 -22.31
CA ALA A 644 7.03 -32.00 -21.86
C ALA A 644 7.16 -31.87 -20.35
N TYR A 645 6.39 -30.98 -19.72
CA TYR A 645 6.34 -30.81 -18.28
C TYR A 645 5.87 -32.07 -17.55
N VAL A 646 4.73 -32.64 -17.97
CA VAL A 646 4.19 -33.89 -17.38
C VAL A 646 5.17 -35.02 -17.52
N MET A 647 5.78 -35.19 -18.70
CA MET A 647 6.78 -36.24 -18.97
C MET A 647 8.03 -36.09 -18.10
N THR A 648 8.45 -34.87 -17.82
CA THR A 648 9.67 -34.60 -17.02
C THR A 648 9.37 -34.77 -15.54
N THR A 649 8.30 -34.14 -15.06
CA THR A 649 7.96 -34.12 -13.64
C THR A 649 7.46 -35.45 -13.13
N SER A 650 6.76 -36.24 -13.98
CA SER A 650 6.31 -37.58 -13.60
C SER A 650 7.44 -38.59 -13.35
N LYS A 651 8.68 -38.30 -13.78
CA LYS A 651 9.87 -39.15 -13.56
C LYS A 651 10.57 -38.89 -12.24
N VAL A 652 10.43 -37.66 -11.71
CA VAL A 652 11.13 -37.23 -10.51
C VAL A 652 10.22 -37.46 -9.29
N GLY A 653 10.27 -38.67 -8.77
CA GLY A 653 9.66 -38.98 -7.47
C GLY A 653 10.56 -38.47 -6.35
N GLY A 654 10.01 -37.63 -5.50
CA GLY A 654 10.44 -37.09 -4.25
C GLY A 654 11.90 -37.28 -3.76
N GLN A 655 12.62 -36.17 -3.63
CA GLN A 655 13.58 -35.97 -2.55
C GLN A 655 12.91 -35.28 -1.38
#